data_51d9a1d3c3169d5b6a26e6c4de4e84bd
#
_entry.id   51d9a1d3c3169d5b6a26e6c4de4e84bd
#
_cell.length_a   1.000
_cell.length_b   1.000
_cell.length_c   1.000
_cell.angle_alpha   90.00
_cell.angle_beta   90.00
_cell.angle_gamma   90.00
#
_symmetry.space_group_name_H-M   'P 1'
#
loop_
_entity.id
_entity.type
_entity.pdbx_description
1 polymer ?
#
loop_
_entity_poly.entity_id
_entity_poly.type
_entity_poly.pdbx_seq_one_letter_code
_entity_poly.pdbx_strand_id
1 'polypeptide(L)'
;MRKVIIGILMSFCLFGMYQSLWANHSMHPLKQIAFVKKMIGRKQEPYHTAYVQLIRYADSIQQVTHHARNDFAVPGYYVKPEEHRANSLALQQDAFAAYCSALAYRLSGKKRYGEKACYFMNAWATINKKYSEPDGPLVMSYSGSAFLMAAELMDDTSVWDADEKQLFKDWVTSVYRKATNEIRERKNNWADWGRLGSLLAASFLDDKEEIERNIKLIKGDLGDKIASDGHMPAEVVREKNGIWYTYFSLAPMTASFWVAYNLTGENLFLWEQEGKSVKKALDYLLRYQKSPSEWKWYEGPNVGTHATWPDNLLEVMAGIYGESAYGEYVENSRPHIYPVHHFAWVFPTLMPLSLSGYNQGGQSFVAKKDADIEKLRKRFAMQLLSALVSDSRIKTLLETLQPDGSWPGIDYVDTTRTAFQHERHLSNMLALSIAYQKKGSPYKGNKQVRKAVHQALAFWLENDFICENWWWNQIGTPNTMVSLLLILDRDLSPEESERMLKIAERGNINAWGARPSGDRIKIAGLQAKAALFKRDVQEVAMLMKVIEGEIKFSTERGMQHDFSFHHRTDWVNNTLSYGSGYASAFIEWASNVADTKFRFSEQAVRLLIDYYLDGICKQMVYGRISDPGILNRDITRPGEERVWSPSDPEKLRNLTDYRQAELDNIICLRKGDSSCRPGSFAKFFWRTDHFVFQRPDFYTSVRMYSTRNANMEEPYNGEGLMNHFRGDGTNYLSVRGDEYKRLTPVYDWMKIPGATIVQLDKMPGENEIQKWGLTDYVGAVTDGTYGAVGLDFKSPHTGLAAKKAWFFFDKTYVCLGTNISSRMKNQVLTTVNQCLLNLSLIHI
;
A
#
# COMPACT_ATOMS: atom_id res chain seq x y z
N MET A 1 -15.12 -16.37 -73.56
CA MET A 1 -13.79 -16.03 -72.99
C MET A 1 -13.76 -14.67 -72.27
N ARG A 2 -14.34 -13.57 -72.79
CA ARG A 2 -14.31 -12.27 -72.08
C ARG A 2 -15.04 -12.23 -70.71
N LYS A 3 -16.12 -12.94 -70.51
CA LYS A 3 -16.87 -12.95 -69.23
C LYS A 3 -16.20 -13.80 -68.13
N VAL A 4 -15.37 -14.78 -68.48
CA VAL A 4 -14.62 -15.64 -67.54
C VAL A 4 -13.37 -14.88 -67.03
N ILE A 5 -12.71 -14.07 -67.88
CA ILE A 5 -11.54 -13.29 -67.51
C ILE A 5 -11.93 -12.13 -66.54
N ILE A 6 -13.11 -11.50 -66.72
CA ILE A 6 -13.56 -10.45 -65.81
C ILE A 6 -13.93 -11.05 -64.43
N GLY A 7 -14.50 -12.25 -64.38
CA GLY A 7 -14.82 -12.94 -63.11
C GLY A 7 -13.57 -13.35 -62.32
N ILE A 8 -12.50 -13.75 -63.01
CA ILE A 8 -11.21 -14.12 -62.38
C ILE A 8 -10.47 -12.90 -61.90
N LEU A 9 -10.47 -11.78 -62.63
CA LEU A 9 -9.88 -10.51 -62.20
C LEU A 9 -10.65 -9.87 -61.04
N MET A 10 -11.98 -9.93 -60.99
CA MET A 10 -12.74 -9.46 -59.82
C MET A 10 -12.54 -10.36 -58.59
N SER A 11 -12.36 -11.70 -58.78
CA SER A 11 -12.08 -12.60 -57.68
C SER A 11 -10.67 -12.37 -57.09
N PHE A 12 -9.67 -12.08 -57.92
CA PHE A 12 -8.30 -11.73 -57.50
C PHE A 12 -8.24 -10.35 -56.81
N CYS A 13 -8.97 -9.35 -57.28
CA CYS A 13 -9.03 -8.05 -56.61
C CYS A 13 -9.79 -8.10 -55.29
N LEU A 14 -10.85 -8.93 -55.16
CA LEU A 14 -11.55 -9.13 -53.88
C LEU A 14 -10.70 -9.96 -52.90
N PHE A 15 -9.93 -10.92 -53.38
CA PHE A 15 -8.99 -11.69 -52.51
C PHE A 15 -7.82 -10.81 -52.06
N GLY A 16 -7.28 -9.96 -52.95
CA GLY A 16 -6.22 -8.99 -52.58
C GLY A 16 -6.69 -7.90 -51.62
N MET A 17 -7.92 -7.41 -51.73
CA MET A 17 -8.53 -6.44 -50.80
C MET A 17 -8.89 -7.09 -49.45
N TYR A 18 -9.23 -8.39 -49.41
CA TYR A 18 -9.46 -9.08 -48.13
C TYR A 18 -8.14 -9.34 -47.35
N GLN A 19 -6.99 -9.56 -48.03
CA GLN A 19 -5.73 -9.73 -47.34
C GLN A 19 -5.16 -8.42 -46.74
N SER A 20 -5.42 -7.25 -47.35
CA SER A 20 -4.97 -5.95 -46.84
C SER A 20 -5.72 -5.45 -45.59
N LEU A 21 -6.92 -5.90 -45.33
CA LEU A 21 -7.72 -5.52 -44.15
C LEU A 21 -7.36 -6.33 -42.88
N TRP A 22 -6.53 -7.36 -43.01
CA TRP A 22 -6.14 -8.23 -41.88
C TRP A 22 -4.75 -7.91 -41.30
N ALA A 23 -3.97 -7.07 -41.98
CA ALA A 23 -2.55 -6.83 -41.61
C ALA A 23 -2.33 -5.92 -40.41
N ASN A 24 -3.34 -5.16 -39.98
CA ASN A 24 -3.12 -4.07 -39.03
C ASN A 24 -3.47 -4.38 -37.56
N HIS A 25 -3.85 -5.61 -37.20
CA HIS A 25 -4.24 -6.00 -35.85
C HIS A 25 -3.51 -7.24 -35.40
N SER A 26 -2.22 -7.11 -35.15
CA SER A 26 -1.34 -8.24 -34.83
C SER A 26 -1.37 -8.64 -33.37
N MET A 27 -1.46 -7.68 -32.45
CA MET A 27 -1.58 -7.94 -31.03
C MET A 27 -3.03 -8.15 -30.61
N HIS A 28 -3.97 -7.40 -31.20
CA HIS A 28 -5.40 -7.45 -30.91
C HIS A 28 -6.24 -7.75 -32.16
N PRO A 29 -6.30 -9.01 -32.62
CA PRO A 29 -7.08 -9.37 -33.81
C PRO A 29 -8.53 -8.95 -33.69
N LEU A 30 -9.15 -8.46 -34.79
CA LEU A 30 -10.54 -8.02 -34.81
C LEU A 30 -11.52 -9.07 -34.26
N LYS A 31 -11.26 -10.36 -34.49
CA LYS A 31 -12.04 -11.48 -33.93
C LYS A 31 -12.00 -11.52 -32.39
N GLN A 32 -10.87 -11.19 -31.77
CA GLN A 32 -10.72 -11.08 -30.32
C GLN A 32 -11.54 -9.90 -29.79
N ILE A 33 -11.39 -8.72 -30.40
CA ILE A 33 -12.16 -7.52 -30.04
C ILE A 33 -13.67 -7.77 -30.15
N ALA A 34 -14.13 -8.40 -31.24
CA ALA A 34 -15.53 -8.75 -31.43
C ALA A 34 -16.05 -9.71 -30.35
N PHE A 35 -15.25 -10.73 -30.00
CA PHE A 35 -15.56 -11.66 -28.92
C PHE A 35 -15.70 -10.92 -27.59
N VAL A 36 -14.73 -10.09 -27.22
CA VAL A 36 -14.73 -9.33 -25.96
C VAL A 36 -15.94 -8.40 -25.89
N LYS A 37 -16.26 -7.66 -26.96
CA LYS A 37 -17.47 -6.83 -27.01
C LYS A 37 -18.75 -7.63 -26.77
N LYS A 38 -18.84 -8.83 -27.33
CA LYS A 38 -19.97 -9.74 -27.12
C LYS A 38 -20.08 -10.19 -25.66
N MET A 39 -18.92 -10.50 -25.01
CA MET A 39 -18.90 -10.93 -23.61
C MET A 39 -19.28 -9.76 -22.67
N ILE A 40 -18.78 -8.57 -22.92
CA ILE A 40 -19.13 -7.34 -22.19
C ILE A 40 -20.64 -7.05 -22.32
N GLY A 41 -21.18 -7.10 -23.56
CA GLY A 41 -22.61 -6.87 -23.82
C GLY A 41 -23.53 -7.88 -23.12
N ARG A 42 -23.04 -9.08 -22.86
CA ARG A 42 -23.74 -10.15 -22.11
C ARG A 42 -23.48 -10.07 -20.60
N LYS A 43 -22.67 -9.13 -20.10
CA LYS A 43 -22.21 -9.04 -18.71
C LYS A 43 -21.55 -10.35 -18.24
N GLN A 44 -20.84 -11.02 -19.15
CA GLN A 44 -20.18 -12.30 -18.86
C GLN A 44 -18.89 -12.08 -18.08
N GLU A 45 -18.77 -12.73 -16.92
CA GLU A 45 -17.52 -12.72 -16.15
C GLU A 45 -16.48 -13.70 -16.72
N PRO A 46 -15.19 -13.41 -16.58
CA PRO A 46 -14.57 -12.25 -15.89
C PRO A 46 -14.45 -10.98 -16.77
N TYR A 47 -14.92 -11.02 -18.00
CA TYR A 47 -14.76 -9.94 -19.00
C TYR A 47 -15.46 -8.67 -18.58
N HIS A 48 -16.64 -8.78 -17.96
CA HIS A 48 -17.41 -7.62 -17.55
C HIS A 48 -16.69 -6.84 -16.43
N THR A 49 -16.22 -7.53 -15.40
CA THR A 49 -15.45 -6.89 -14.32
C THR A 49 -14.14 -6.32 -14.84
N ALA A 50 -13.41 -7.03 -15.70
CA ALA A 50 -12.18 -6.54 -16.32
C ALA A 50 -12.44 -5.28 -17.18
N TYR A 51 -13.55 -5.23 -17.92
CA TYR A 51 -13.95 -4.04 -18.67
C TYR A 51 -14.28 -2.86 -17.77
N VAL A 52 -15.01 -3.07 -16.68
CA VAL A 52 -15.31 -2.01 -15.71
C VAL A 52 -14.00 -1.41 -15.13
N GLN A 53 -13.02 -2.25 -14.83
CA GLN A 53 -11.70 -1.77 -14.38
C GLN A 53 -10.96 -0.99 -15.46
N LEU A 54 -10.96 -1.48 -16.72
CA LEU A 54 -10.39 -0.73 -17.84
C LEU A 54 -11.01 0.67 -17.94
N ILE A 55 -12.35 0.78 -17.85
CA ILE A 55 -13.04 2.07 -17.93
C ILE A 55 -12.66 2.98 -16.76
N ARG A 56 -12.51 2.45 -15.55
CA ARG A 56 -12.02 3.25 -14.38
C ARG A 56 -10.64 3.83 -14.64
N TYR A 57 -9.70 3.01 -15.14
CA TYR A 57 -8.36 3.51 -15.51
C TYR A 57 -8.46 4.57 -16.61
N ALA A 58 -9.25 4.32 -17.66
CA ALA A 58 -9.41 5.28 -18.75
C ALA A 58 -10.06 6.59 -18.29
N ASP A 59 -10.98 6.56 -17.33
CA ASP A 59 -11.59 7.76 -16.74
C ASP A 59 -10.58 8.53 -15.86
N SER A 60 -9.78 7.85 -15.07
CA SER A 60 -8.74 8.50 -14.26
C SER A 60 -7.65 9.17 -15.12
N ILE A 61 -7.37 8.62 -16.30
CA ILE A 61 -6.39 9.14 -17.24
C ILE A 61 -6.87 10.45 -17.94
N GLN A 62 -8.17 10.74 -17.97
CA GLN A 62 -8.70 11.89 -18.72
C GLN A 62 -8.05 13.23 -18.33
N GLN A 63 -7.68 13.40 -17.06
CA GLN A 63 -7.07 14.63 -16.55
C GLN A 63 -5.52 14.58 -16.51
N VAL A 64 -4.91 13.46 -16.89
CA VAL A 64 -3.45 13.31 -16.85
C VAL A 64 -2.82 14.02 -18.05
N THR A 65 -1.75 14.77 -17.81
CA THR A 65 -0.93 15.37 -18.86
C THR A 65 0.23 14.47 -19.23
N HIS A 66 0.74 14.61 -20.47
CA HIS A 66 1.88 13.81 -20.93
C HIS A 66 3.20 14.23 -20.28
N HIS A 67 4.15 13.31 -20.29
CA HIS A 67 5.53 13.48 -19.77
C HIS A 67 6.57 13.36 -20.87
N ALA A 68 6.20 13.53 -22.15
CA ALA A 68 7.10 13.41 -23.29
C ALA A 68 8.31 14.32 -23.15
N ARG A 69 9.50 13.80 -23.49
CA ARG A 69 10.80 14.47 -23.38
C ARG A 69 11.55 14.39 -24.69
N ASN A 70 12.32 15.43 -25.01
CA ASN A 70 13.12 15.47 -26.22
C ASN A 70 14.17 14.34 -26.27
N ASP A 71 14.91 14.18 -25.19
CA ASP A 71 15.81 13.04 -24.96
C ASP A 71 15.26 12.13 -23.88
N PHE A 72 15.02 10.88 -24.21
CA PHE A 72 14.64 9.86 -23.23
C PHE A 72 15.90 9.18 -22.68
N ALA A 73 16.51 9.84 -21.69
CA ALA A 73 17.74 9.40 -21.06
C ALA A 73 17.46 8.52 -19.83
N VAL A 74 17.84 7.24 -19.88
CA VAL A 74 17.67 6.31 -18.75
C VAL A 74 19.02 5.69 -18.37
N PRO A 75 19.61 6.07 -17.21
CA PRO A 75 20.88 5.51 -16.77
C PRO A 75 20.76 4.05 -16.36
N GLY A 76 21.90 3.35 -16.29
CA GLY A 76 21.92 1.95 -15.88
C GLY A 76 21.35 1.72 -14.48
N TYR A 77 20.42 0.79 -14.36
CA TYR A 77 19.70 0.49 -13.10
C TYR A 77 20.63 0.18 -11.92
N TYR A 78 21.70 -0.60 -12.15
CA TYR A 78 22.63 -0.98 -11.09
C TYR A 78 23.62 0.13 -10.68
N VAL A 79 23.70 1.21 -11.46
CA VAL A 79 24.60 2.34 -11.20
C VAL A 79 23.83 3.49 -10.54
N LYS A 80 22.63 3.79 -11.04
CA LYS A 80 21.79 4.90 -10.57
C LYS A 80 20.31 4.47 -10.48
N PRO A 81 19.94 3.60 -9.54
CA PRO A 81 18.60 2.97 -9.50
C PRO A 81 17.46 3.97 -9.32
N GLU A 82 17.64 5.02 -8.55
CA GLU A 82 16.59 6.03 -8.31
C GLU A 82 16.36 6.91 -9.54
N GLU A 83 17.45 7.38 -10.16
CA GLU A 83 17.38 8.18 -11.40
C GLU A 83 16.82 7.33 -12.56
N HIS A 84 17.22 6.06 -12.66
CA HIS A 84 16.65 5.11 -13.61
C HIS A 84 15.13 5.01 -13.44
N ARG A 85 14.63 4.78 -12.21
CA ARG A 85 13.19 4.69 -11.95
C ARG A 85 12.45 5.97 -12.27
N ALA A 86 12.97 7.12 -11.81
CA ALA A 86 12.36 8.42 -12.04
C ALA A 86 12.26 8.77 -13.53
N ASN A 87 13.31 8.48 -14.32
CA ASN A 87 13.34 8.76 -15.75
C ASN A 87 12.46 7.80 -16.55
N SER A 88 12.41 6.52 -16.15
CA SER A 88 11.56 5.50 -16.78
C SER A 88 10.06 5.80 -16.64
N LEU A 89 9.64 6.40 -15.53
CA LEU A 89 8.22 6.65 -15.22
C LEU A 89 7.51 7.49 -16.29
N ALA A 90 8.20 8.45 -16.92
CA ALA A 90 7.62 9.32 -17.96
C ALA A 90 7.03 8.49 -19.11
N LEU A 91 7.82 7.56 -19.65
CA LEU A 91 7.39 6.69 -20.74
C LEU A 91 6.36 5.64 -20.27
N GLN A 92 6.59 5.04 -19.10
CA GLN A 92 5.69 4.02 -18.56
C GLN A 92 4.27 4.55 -18.38
N GLN A 93 4.11 5.71 -17.76
CA GLN A 93 2.82 6.32 -17.50
C GLN A 93 2.10 6.69 -18.79
N ASP A 94 2.78 7.35 -19.71
CA ASP A 94 2.18 7.81 -20.95
C ASP A 94 1.83 6.66 -21.90
N ALA A 95 2.71 5.66 -22.03
CA ALA A 95 2.45 4.51 -22.89
C ALA A 95 1.30 3.64 -22.37
N PHE A 96 1.24 3.40 -21.05
CA PHE A 96 0.10 2.76 -20.43
C PHE A 96 -1.19 3.56 -20.64
N ALA A 97 -1.14 4.88 -20.44
CA ALA A 97 -2.29 5.76 -20.60
C ALA A 97 -2.83 5.75 -22.04
N ALA A 98 -1.93 5.77 -23.03
CA ALA A 98 -2.30 5.66 -24.44
C ALA A 98 -2.99 4.32 -24.73
N TYR A 99 -2.38 3.20 -24.31
CA TYR A 99 -2.93 1.88 -24.59
C TYR A 99 -4.26 1.64 -23.86
N CYS A 100 -4.34 1.98 -22.57
CA CYS A 100 -5.57 1.89 -21.79
C CYS A 100 -6.72 2.66 -22.45
N SER A 101 -6.45 3.91 -22.87
CA SER A 101 -7.42 4.77 -23.53
C SER A 101 -7.83 4.24 -24.91
N ALA A 102 -6.89 3.75 -25.73
CA ALA A 102 -7.17 3.16 -27.03
C ALA A 102 -8.07 1.91 -26.91
N LEU A 103 -7.76 1.01 -25.96
CA LEU A 103 -8.56 -0.18 -25.71
C LEU A 103 -9.97 0.18 -25.19
N ALA A 104 -10.06 1.15 -24.26
CA ALA A 104 -11.34 1.66 -23.78
C ALA A 104 -12.19 2.25 -24.90
N TYR A 105 -11.58 2.99 -25.84
CA TYR A 105 -12.25 3.48 -27.04
C TYR A 105 -12.77 2.33 -27.90
N ARG A 106 -11.94 1.37 -28.24
CA ARG A 106 -12.32 0.23 -29.10
C ARG A 106 -13.47 -0.58 -28.51
N LEU A 107 -13.53 -0.74 -27.21
CA LEU A 107 -14.56 -1.54 -26.55
C LEU A 107 -15.84 -0.76 -26.27
N SER A 108 -15.74 0.54 -25.92
CA SER A 108 -16.90 1.38 -25.54
C SER A 108 -17.46 2.25 -26.65
N GLY A 109 -16.67 2.59 -27.66
CA GLY A 109 -16.99 3.57 -28.70
C GLY A 109 -16.97 5.03 -28.25
N LYS A 110 -16.60 5.33 -27.01
CA LYS A 110 -16.60 6.71 -26.48
C LYS A 110 -15.41 7.50 -27.00
N LYS A 111 -15.66 8.48 -27.86
CA LYS A 111 -14.64 9.26 -28.58
C LYS A 111 -13.58 9.88 -27.68
N ARG A 112 -13.95 10.37 -26.50
CA ARG A 112 -13.03 10.97 -25.52
C ARG A 112 -11.82 10.08 -25.18
N TYR A 113 -12.00 8.76 -25.14
CA TYR A 113 -10.89 7.84 -24.88
C TYR A 113 -9.94 7.72 -26.08
N GLY A 114 -10.50 7.69 -27.30
CA GLY A 114 -9.68 7.71 -28.52
C GLY A 114 -8.86 8.99 -28.64
N GLU A 115 -9.49 10.15 -28.41
CA GLU A 115 -8.81 11.45 -28.38
C GLU A 115 -7.68 11.49 -27.35
N LYS A 116 -7.91 10.87 -26.16
CA LYS A 116 -6.90 10.80 -25.13
C LYS A 116 -5.74 9.87 -25.49
N ALA A 117 -5.99 8.77 -26.18
CA ALA A 117 -4.94 7.90 -26.69
C ALA A 117 -4.05 8.64 -27.70
N CYS A 118 -4.67 9.33 -28.68
CA CYS A 118 -3.97 10.16 -29.66
C CYS A 118 -3.15 11.26 -29.00
N TYR A 119 -3.67 11.91 -27.97
CA TYR A 119 -2.97 12.94 -27.21
C TYR A 119 -1.59 12.49 -26.71
N PHE A 120 -1.51 11.31 -26.10
CA PHE A 120 -0.22 10.79 -25.60
C PHE A 120 0.72 10.37 -26.74
N MET A 121 0.20 9.66 -27.74
CA MET A 121 1.00 9.22 -28.89
C MET A 121 1.57 10.42 -29.67
N ASN A 122 0.75 11.42 -29.95
CA ASN A 122 1.14 12.63 -30.69
C ASN A 122 2.17 13.47 -29.89
N ALA A 123 2.02 13.56 -28.57
CA ALA A 123 2.98 14.27 -27.72
C ALA A 123 4.39 13.65 -27.81
N TRP A 124 4.48 12.32 -27.72
CA TRP A 124 5.78 11.63 -27.86
C TRP A 124 6.34 11.76 -29.27
N ALA A 125 5.53 11.61 -30.29
CA ALA A 125 5.95 11.77 -31.70
C ALA A 125 6.47 13.19 -31.99
N THR A 126 5.83 14.20 -31.40
CA THR A 126 6.22 15.60 -31.60
C THR A 126 7.47 15.98 -30.81
N ILE A 127 7.58 15.56 -29.57
CA ILE A 127 8.57 16.06 -28.61
C ILE A 127 9.82 15.16 -28.58
N ASN A 128 9.66 13.84 -28.55
CA ASN A 128 10.77 12.91 -28.38
C ASN A 128 11.56 12.73 -29.69
N LYS A 129 12.84 13.05 -29.67
CA LYS A 129 13.72 12.97 -30.86
C LYS A 129 14.80 11.94 -30.72
N LYS A 130 15.10 11.49 -29.52
CA LYS A 130 16.13 10.48 -29.28
C LYS A 130 15.95 9.79 -27.91
N TYR A 131 16.68 8.71 -27.74
CA TYR A 131 16.93 8.06 -26.47
C TYR A 131 18.43 8.09 -26.18
N SER A 132 18.82 8.01 -24.90
CA SER A 132 20.22 8.00 -24.48
C SER A 132 20.38 7.25 -23.16
N GLU A 133 21.64 7.14 -22.71
CA GLU A 133 22.05 6.41 -21.52
C GLU A 133 21.90 4.87 -21.66
N PRO A 134 22.63 4.06 -20.84
CA PRO A 134 22.78 2.62 -21.08
C PRO A 134 21.49 1.81 -21.12
N ASP A 135 20.47 2.15 -20.31
CA ASP A 135 19.20 1.43 -20.26
C ASP A 135 18.10 2.07 -21.13
N GLY A 136 18.38 3.21 -21.78
CA GLY A 136 17.45 3.91 -22.65
C GLY A 136 16.80 3.00 -23.71
N PRO A 137 17.59 2.23 -24.50
CA PRO A 137 17.04 1.34 -25.51
C PRO A 137 16.14 0.22 -24.92
N LEU A 138 16.52 -0.31 -23.78
CA LEU A 138 15.74 -1.36 -23.12
C LEU A 138 14.39 -0.83 -22.61
N VAL A 139 14.42 0.31 -21.88
CA VAL A 139 13.19 0.91 -21.33
C VAL A 139 12.27 1.39 -22.45
N MET A 140 12.85 1.98 -23.53
CA MET A 140 12.10 2.33 -24.74
C MET A 140 11.40 1.10 -25.32
N SER A 141 12.07 -0.05 -25.36
CA SER A 141 11.50 -1.29 -25.90
C SER A 141 10.37 -1.83 -25.05
N TYR A 142 10.57 -2.01 -23.73
CA TYR A 142 9.61 -2.70 -22.90
C TYR A 142 8.41 -1.83 -22.42
N SER A 143 8.63 -0.53 -22.23
CA SER A 143 7.53 0.38 -21.88
C SER A 143 6.85 0.95 -23.11
N GLY A 144 7.61 1.31 -24.14
CA GLY A 144 7.10 1.88 -25.38
C GLY A 144 6.27 0.92 -26.24
N SER A 145 6.37 -0.41 -26.02
CA SER A 145 5.51 -1.41 -26.69
C SER A 145 4.02 -1.10 -26.58
N ALA A 146 3.58 -0.52 -25.47
CA ALA A 146 2.17 -0.13 -25.28
C ALA A 146 1.73 1.00 -26.23
N PHE A 147 2.62 1.88 -26.67
CA PHE A 147 2.29 2.87 -27.72
C PHE A 147 1.98 2.18 -29.06
N LEU A 148 2.72 1.11 -29.39
CA LEU A 148 2.45 0.38 -30.64
C LEU A 148 1.13 -0.41 -30.54
N MET A 149 0.79 -0.96 -29.36
CA MET A 149 -0.50 -1.59 -29.10
C MET A 149 -1.65 -0.55 -29.20
N ALA A 150 -1.44 0.66 -28.70
CA ALA A 150 -2.39 1.76 -28.82
C ALA A 150 -2.55 2.18 -30.28
N ALA A 151 -1.45 2.34 -31.01
CA ALA A 151 -1.45 2.74 -32.40
C ALA A 151 -2.20 1.72 -33.28
N GLU A 152 -1.96 0.42 -33.08
CA GLU A 152 -2.69 -0.65 -33.77
C GLU A 152 -4.22 -0.53 -33.54
N LEU A 153 -4.63 -0.27 -32.30
CA LEU A 153 -6.05 -0.08 -31.96
C LEU A 153 -6.67 1.19 -32.55
N MET A 154 -5.87 2.20 -32.87
CA MET A 154 -6.35 3.48 -33.38
C MET A 154 -6.22 3.65 -34.89
N ASP A 155 -5.43 2.78 -35.56
CA ASP A 155 -4.98 2.98 -36.96
C ASP A 155 -6.13 3.07 -37.98
N ASP A 156 -7.19 2.30 -37.84
CA ASP A 156 -8.36 2.28 -38.73
C ASP A 156 -9.49 3.21 -38.27
N THR A 157 -9.23 4.12 -37.33
CA THR A 157 -10.24 5.00 -36.75
C THR A 157 -10.16 6.43 -37.31
N SER A 158 -11.31 7.10 -37.42
CA SER A 158 -11.39 8.52 -37.83
C SER A 158 -11.07 9.50 -36.67
N VAL A 159 -10.75 9.00 -35.48
CA VAL A 159 -10.42 9.85 -34.33
C VAL A 159 -8.97 10.35 -34.40
N TRP A 160 -8.10 9.57 -35.01
CA TRP A 160 -6.69 9.90 -35.18
C TRP A 160 -6.48 10.57 -36.56
N ASP A 161 -6.05 11.83 -36.54
CA ASP A 161 -5.78 12.60 -37.76
C ASP A 161 -4.67 11.96 -38.60
N ALA A 162 -4.79 12.09 -39.93
CA ALA A 162 -3.86 11.43 -40.86
C ALA A 162 -2.42 12.00 -40.75
N ASP A 163 -2.28 13.31 -40.57
CA ASP A 163 -0.98 13.95 -40.45
C ASP A 163 -0.30 13.62 -39.12
N GLU A 164 -1.09 13.60 -38.03
CA GLU A 164 -0.65 13.17 -36.71
C GLU A 164 -0.21 11.70 -36.73
N LYS A 165 -0.95 10.83 -37.41
CA LYS A 165 -0.60 9.42 -37.60
C LYS A 165 0.72 9.28 -38.35
N GLN A 166 0.92 10.06 -39.41
CA GLN A 166 2.17 10.05 -40.15
C GLN A 166 3.35 10.50 -39.28
N LEU A 167 3.17 11.56 -38.47
CA LEU A 167 4.18 12.01 -37.53
C LEU A 167 4.56 10.90 -36.51
N PHE A 168 3.56 10.12 -36.06
CA PHE A 168 3.83 8.98 -35.17
C PHE A 168 4.58 7.85 -35.90
N LYS A 169 4.25 7.54 -37.16
CA LYS A 169 4.98 6.59 -37.99
C LYS A 169 6.46 7.00 -38.17
N ASP A 170 6.70 8.28 -38.37
CA ASP A 170 8.04 8.84 -38.49
C ASP A 170 8.84 8.68 -37.19
N TRP A 171 8.18 8.91 -36.03
CA TRP A 171 8.79 8.69 -34.72
C TRP A 171 9.05 7.20 -34.46
N VAL A 172 8.13 6.33 -34.80
CA VAL A 172 8.34 4.88 -34.71
C VAL A 172 9.56 4.47 -35.54
N THR A 173 9.70 4.98 -36.73
CA THR A 173 10.82 4.67 -37.63
C THR A 173 12.15 5.25 -37.15
N SER A 174 12.14 6.52 -36.73
CA SER A 174 13.38 7.25 -36.46
C SER A 174 13.91 7.10 -35.03
N VAL A 175 13.04 6.79 -34.05
CA VAL A 175 13.37 6.69 -32.62
C VAL A 175 13.08 5.30 -32.07
N TYR A 176 11.82 4.89 -32.02
CA TYR A 176 11.41 3.68 -31.33
C TYR A 176 12.05 2.42 -31.92
N ARG A 177 11.92 2.20 -33.24
CA ARG A 177 12.48 1.04 -33.94
C ARG A 177 14.02 0.99 -33.88
N LYS A 178 14.69 2.14 -33.84
CA LYS A 178 16.14 2.17 -33.63
C LYS A 178 16.53 1.63 -32.28
N ALA A 179 15.82 2.02 -31.21
CA ALA A 179 16.06 1.53 -29.86
C ALA A 179 15.84 0.03 -29.75
N THR A 180 14.72 -0.47 -30.30
CA THR A 180 14.40 -1.90 -30.26
C THR A 180 15.40 -2.75 -31.07
N ASN A 181 15.82 -2.24 -32.24
CA ASN A 181 16.78 -2.95 -33.12
C ASN A 181 18.21 -2.98 -32.56
N GLU A 182 18.57 -2.00 -31.72
CA GLU A 182 19.88 -1.94 -31.06
C GLU A 182 20.09 -3.13 -30.10
N ILE A 183 19.01 -3.64 -29.48
CA ILE A 183 19.11 -4.66 -28.44
C ILE A 183 18.63 -6.04 -28.88
N ARG A 184 17.91 -6.18 -29.99
CA ARG A 184 17.22 -7.41 -30.40
C ARG A 184 18.13 -8.60 -30.73
N GLU A 185 19.43 -8.37 -30.93
CA GLU A 185 20.41 -9.43 -31.23
C GLU A 185 21.22 -9.86 -30.00
N ARG A 186 20.90 -9.30 -28.78
CA ARG A 186 21.48 -9.80 -27.54
C ARG A 186 20.97 -11.21 -27.21
N LYS A 187 21.58 -11.87 -26.22
CA LYS A 187 21.25 -13.28 -25.91
C LYS A 187 20.31 -13.44 -24.69
N ASN A 188 20.01 -12.38 -23.98
CA ASN A 188 19.18 -12.40 -22.77
C ASN A 188 17.81 -11.70 -23.00
N ASN A 189 17.07 -11.45 -21.94
CA ASN A 189 15.78 -10.77 -21.99
C ASN A 189 15.75 -9.45 -22.79
N TRP A 190 16.88 -8.76 -22.94
CA TRP A 190 16.96 -7.54 -23.77
C TRP A 190 16.59 -7.85 -25.21
N ALA A 191 17.06 -8.99 -25.74
CA ALA A 191 16.71 -9.40 -27.10
C ALA A 191 15.21 -9.66 -27.25
N ASP A 192 14.58 -10.26 -26.25
CA ASP A 192 13.15 -10.59 -26.31
C ASP A 192 12.30 -9.32 -26.33
N TRP A 193 12.64 -8.31 -25.52
CA TRP A 193 12.00 -6.99 -25.56
C TRP A 193 12.27 -6.24 -26.87
N GLY A 194 13.50 -6.28 -27.35
CA GLY A 194 13.88 -5.67 -28.63
C GLY A 194 13.10 -6.29 -29.80
N ARG A 195 12.95 -7.61 -29.84
CA ARG A 195 12.21 -8.34 -30.89
C ARG A 195 10.72 -8.05 -30.82
N LEU A 196 10.10 -8.07 -29.64
CA LEU A 196 8.70 -7.69 -29.49
C LEU A 196 8.46 -6.26 -30.00
N GLY A 197 9.26 -5.29 -29.54
CA GLY A 197 9.10 -3.90 -29.97
C GLY A 197 9.33 -3.71 -31.46
N SER A 198 10.37 -4.35 -32.02
CA SER A 198 10.67 -4.30 -33.46
C SER A 198 9.56 -4.95 -34.31
N LEU A 199 9.02 -6.07 -33.86
CA LEU A 199 7.95 -6.80 -34.56
C LEU A 199 6.63 -6.00 -34.54
N LEU A 200 6.26 -5.39 -33.42
CA LEU A 200 5.11 -4.49 -33.33
C LEU A 200 5.29 -3.25 -34.23
N ALA A 201 6.50 -2.67 -34.22
CA ALA A 201 6.82 -1.54 -35.12
C ALA A 201 6.72 -1.93 -36.58
N ALA A 202 7.29 -3.09 -36.97
CA ALA A 202 7.23 -3.58 -38.34
C ALA A 202 5.79 -3.88 -38.79
N SER A 203 4.97 -4.45 -37.91
CA SER A 203 3.54 -4.66 -38.16
C SER A 203 2.79 -3.36 -38.40
N PHE A 204 3.00 -2.36 -37.55
CA PHE A 204 2.34 -1.05 -37.67
C PHE A 204 2.77 -0.26 -38.91
N LEU A 205 4.02 -0.46 -39.36
CA LEU A 205 4.58 0.18 -40.55
C LEU A 205 4.39 -0.62 -41.86
N ASP A 206 3.75 -1.80 -41.78
CA ASP A 206 3.59 -2.77 -42.90
C ASP A 206 4.93 -3.20 -43.54
N ASP A 207 5.99 -3.35 -42.73
CA ASP A 207 7.35 -3.72 -43.14
C ASP A 207 7.53 -5.25 -43.07
N LYS A 208 7.19 -5.92 -44.14
CA LYS A 208 7.23 -7.39 -44.25
C LYS A 208 8.62 -7.99 -44.09
N GLU A 209 9.64 -7.32 -44.64
CA GLU A 209 11.04 -7.81 -44.55
C GLU A 209 11.50 -7.81 -43.07
N GLU A 210 11.12 -6.78 -42.34
CA GLU A 210 11.48 -6.66 -40.94
C GLU A 210 10.66 -7.64 -40.05
N ILE A 211 9.40 -7.94 -40.42
CA ILE A 211 8.61 -8.99 -39.78
C ILE A 211 9.32 -10.34 -39.93
N GLU A 212 9.67 -10.72 -41.16
CA GLU A 212 10.38 -12.01 -41.44
C GLU A 212 11.72 -12.07 -40.70
N ARG A 213 12.46 -10.97 -40.66
CA ARG A 213 13.75 -10.88 -39.97
C ARG A 213 13.61 -11.12 -38.47
N ASN A 214 12.64 -10.47 -37.82
CA ASN A 214 12.39 -10.69 -36.38
C ASN A 214 11.94 -12.12 -36.08
N ILE A 215 11.08 -12.72 -36.89
CA ILE A 215 10.66 -14.12 -36.71
C ILE A 215 11.86 -15.07 -36.86
N LYS A 216 12.74 -14.80 -37.81
CA LYS A 216 13.98 -15.58 -38.00
C LYS A 216 14.90 -15.46 -36.77
N LEU A 217 15.07 -14.26 -36.20
CA LEU A 217 15.87 -14.04 -34.99
C LEU A 217 15.26 -14.78 -33.78
N ILE A 218 13.94 -14.74 -33.63
CA ILE A 218 13.25 -15.45 -32.56
C ILE A 218 13.50 -16.96 -32.67
N LYS A 219 13.29 -17.54 -33.83
CA LYS A 219 13.50 -18.99 -34.08
C LYS A 219 14.95 -19.42 -33.93
N GLY A 220 15.88 -18.54 -34.31
CA GLY A 220 17.30 -18.85 -34.39
C GLY A 220 17.97 -19.14 -33.04
N ASP A 221 17.45 -18.65 -31.92
CA ASP A 221 18.08 -18.82 -30.61
C ASP A 221 17.20 -19.49 -29.55
N LEU A 222 16.01 -19.95 -29.90
CA LEU A 222 15.12 -20.65 -28.92
C LEU A 222 15.82 -21.85 -28.27
N GLY A 223 16.58 -22.60 -29.02
CA GLY A 223 17.34 -23.75 -28.54
C GLY A 223 18.47 -23.39 -27.56
N ASP A 224 19.01 -22.17 -27.64
CA ASP A 224 20.01 -21.64 -26.71
C ASP A 224 19.39 -20.98 -25.48
N LYS A 225 18.19 -20.43 -25.63
CA LYS A 225 17.49 -19.71 -24.56
C LYS A 225 16.82 -20.59 -23.53
N ILE A 226 16.44 -21.82 -23.91
CA ILE A 226 15.71 -22.74 -23.06
C ILE A 226 16.46 -24.06 -22.94
N ALA A 227 16.75 -24.51 -21.73
CA ALA A 227 17.34 -25.80 -21.44
C ALA A 227 16.28 -26.94 -21.44
N SER A 228 16.72 -28.18 -21.47
CA SER A 228 15.83 -29.33 -21.51
C SER A 228 14.95 -29.54 -20.28
N ASP A 229 15.37 -28.98 -19.11
CA ASP A 229 14.56 -28.95 -17.88
C ASP A 229 13.66 -27.73 -17.79
N GLY A 230 13.73 -26.80 -18.75
CA GLY A 230 12.91 -25.59 -18.82
C GLY A 230 13.56 -24.33 -18.23
N HIS A 231 14.72 -24.43 -17.56
CA HIS A 231 15.36 -23.18 -17.11
C HIS A 231 15.90 -22.36 -18.30
N MET A 232 16.02 -21.06 -18.08
CA MET A 232 16.57 -20.12 -19.06
C MET A 232 17.98 -19.73 -18.65
N PRO A 233 19.05 -20.27 -19.31
CA PRO A 233 20.45 -20.11 -18.87
C PRO A 233 20.89 -18.65 -18.68
N ALA A 234 20.49 -17.77 -19.57
CA ALA A 234 20.84 -16.34 -19.49
C ALA A 234 20.15 -15.57 -18.35
N GLU A 235 19.09 -16.14 -17.78
CA GLU A 235 18.26 -15.47 -16.78
C GLU A 235 18.52 -16.02 -15.36
N VAL A 236 18.74 -17.34 -15.24
CA VAL A 236 18.99 -17.95 -13.92
C VAL A 236 20.33 -17.53 -13.30
N VAL A 237 21.30 -17.06 -14.09
CA VAL A 237 22.57 -16.46 -13.62
C VAL A 237 22.38 -15.18 -12.83
N ARG A 238 21.15 -14.64 -12.79
CA ARG A 238 20.77 -13.53 -11.93
C ARG A 238 20.49 -13.94 -10.49
N GLU A 239 20.79 -15.20 -10.14
CA GLU A 239 20.73 -15.73 -8.77
C GLU A 239 19.37 -15.50 -8.11
N LYS A 240 19.31 -14.72 -7.02
CA LYS A 240 18.07 -14.40 -6.28
C LYS A 240 16.97 -13.80 -7.15
N ASN A 241 17.32 -13.13 -8.24
CA ASN A 241 16.39 -12.50 -9.15
C ASN A 241 16.06 -13.36 -10.39
N GLY A 242 16.63 -14.56 -10.50
CA GLY A 242 16.51 -15.42 -11.69
C GLY A 242 15.06 -15.80 -12.03
N ILE A 243 14.19 -15.99 -11.06
CA ILE A 243 12.76 -16.24 -11.27
C ILE A 243 12.12 -15.03 -11.98
N TRP A 244 12.40 -13.83 -11.50
CA TRP A 244 11.86 -12.60 -12.11
C TRP A 244 12.40 -12.39 -13.53
N TYR A 245 13.70 -12.61 -13.76
CA TYR A 245 14.29 -12.47 -15.11
C TYR A 245 13.78 -13.55 -16.07
N THR A 246 13.50 -14.78 -15.61
CA THR A 246 12.82 -15.81 -16.40
C THR A 246 11.44 -15.32 -16.88
N TYR A 247 10.63 -14.78 -15.96
CA TYR A 247 9.37 -14.14 -16.33
C TYR A 247 9.58 -12.96 -17.30
N PHE A 248 10.54 -12.09 -17.02
CA PHE A 248 10.83 -10.86 -17.80
C PHE A 248 11.32 -11.17 -19.23
N SER A 249 11.82 -12.37 -19.49
CA SER A 249 12.14 -12.89 -20.82
C SER A 249 10.95 -13.59 -21.48
N LEU A 250 10.20 -14.44 -20.74
CA LEU A 250 9.06 -15.19 -21.28
C LEU A 250 7.88 -14.29 -21.67
N ALA A 251 7.64 -13.19 -20.97
CA ALA A 251 6.53 -12.28 -21.27
C ALA A 251 6.64 -11.67 -22.69
N PRO A 252 7.73 -11.02 -23.10
CA PRO A 252 7.88 -10.50 -24.45
C PRO A 252 8.08 -11.60 -25.50
N MET A 253 8.71 -12.72 -25.14
CA MET A 253 8.88 -13.85 -26.04
C MET A 253 7.51 -14.41 -26.46
N THR A 254 6.63 -14.70 -25.53
CA THR A 254 5.28 -15.20 -25.81
C THR A 254 4.40 -14.18 -26.53
N ALA A 255 4.56 -12.88 -26.24
CA ALA A 255 3.88 -11.82 -26.98
C ALA A 255 4.36 -11.76 -28.43
N SER A 256 5.65 -11.92 -28.66
CA SER A 256 6.20 -12.01 -30.03
C SER A 256 5.66 -13.23 -30.79
N PHE A 257 5.47 -14.37 -30.12
CA PHE A 257 4.85 -15.56 -30.75
C PHE A 257 3.39 -15.29 -31.14
N TRP A 258 2.64 -14.60 -30.31
CA TRP A 258 1.28 -14.24 -30.60
C TRP A 258 1.15 -13.28 -31.79
N VAL A 259 2.02 -12.25 -31.84
CA VAL A 259 2.08 -11.32 -32.95
C VAL A 259 2.49 -12.06 -34.25
N ALA A 260 3.53 -12.90 -34.21
CA ALA A 260 3.97 -13.70 -35.34
C ALA A 260 2.84 -14.62 -35.84
N TYR A 261 2.14 -15.30 -34.95
CA TYR A 261 1.01 -16.17 -35.30
C TYR A 261 -0.10 -15.40 -36.03
N ASN A 262 -0.46 -14.22 -35.54
CA ASN A 262 -1.49 -13.41 -36.18
C ASN A 262 -1.06 -12.83 -37.54
N LEU A 263 0.23 -12.56 -37.73
CA LEU A 263 0.76 -12.00 -38.98
C LEU A 263 0.98 -13.07 -40.05
N THR A 264 1.47 -14.28 -39.67
CA THR A 264 1.98 -15.28 -40.63
C THR A 264 1.25 -16.64 -40.56
N GLY A 265 0.50 -16.88 -39.47
CA GLY A 265 -0.10 -18.16 -39.16
C GLY A 265 0.90 -19.18 -38.55
N GLU A 266 2.18 -18.81 -38.40
CA GLU A 266 3.20 -19.69 -37.82
C GLU A 266 3.05 -19.79 -36.30
N ASN A 267 2.82 -20.99 -35.78
CA ASN A 267 2.55 -21.22 -34.36
C ASN A 267 3.83 -21.62 -33.62
N LEU A 268 4.55 -20.66 -33.11
CA LEU A 268 5.77 -20.86 -32.33
C LEU A 268 5.52 -21.37 -30.89
N PHE A 269 4.30 -21.37 -30.40
CA PHE A 269 3.94 -22.00 -29.11
C PHE A 269 4.08 -23.52 -29.14
N LEU A 270 4.08 -24.14 -30.34
CA LEU A 270 4.29 -25.56 -30.55
C LEU A 270 5.75 -25.94 -30.81
N TRP A 271 6.67 -24.94 -30.77
CA TRP A 271 8.08 -25.22 -30.97
C TRP A 271 8.60 -26.19 -29.90
N GLU A 272 9.24 -27.27 -30.38
CA GLU A 272 9.93 -28.27 -29.58
C GLU A 272 11.19 -28.72 -30.29
N GLN A 273 12.31 -28.78 -29.59
CA GLN A 273 13.59 -29.23 -30.08
C GLN A 273 14.40 -29.86 -28.96
N GLU A 274 14.83 -31.11 -29.13
CA GLU A 274 15.67 -31.82 -28.17
C GLU A 274 15.11 -31.80 -26.72
N GLY A 275 13.81 -31.94 -26.60
CA GLY A 275 13.11 -31.90 -25.35
C GLY A 275 12.98 -30.51 -24.70
N LYS A 276 13.35 -29.45 -25.42
CA LYS A 276 13.20 -28.07 -25.03
C LYS A 276 11.91 -27.49 -25.59
N SER A 277 11.15 -26.74 -24.85
CA SER A 277 9.94 -26.03 -25.32
C SER A 277 9.63 -24.85 -24.44
N VAL A 278 8.89 -23.88 -24.98
CA VAL A 278 8.43 -22.70 -24.21
C VAL A 278 7.48 -23.12 -23.09
N LYS A 279 6.67 -24.15 -23.34
CA LYS A 279 5.81 -24.71 -22.28
C LYS A 279 6.62 -25.20 -21.08
N LYS A 280 7.75 -25.88 -21.29
CA LYS A 280 8.63 -26.29 -20.18
C LYS A 280 9.22 -25.12 -19.42
N ALA A 281 9.55 -24.01 -20.09
CA ALA A 281 10.03 -22.83 -19.42
C ALA A 281 8.92 -22.14 -18.58
N LEU A 282 7.68 -22.15 -19.07
CA LEU A 282 6.52 -21.69 -18.30
C LEU A 282 6.23 -22.58 -17.10
N ASP A 283 6.31 -23.92 -17.26
CA ASP A 283 6.12 -24.87 -16.16
C ASP A 283 7.23 -24.72 -15.10
N TYR A 284 8.47 -24.47 -15.54
CA TYR A 284 9.60 -24.17 -14.66
C TYR A 284 9.37 -22.88 -13.87
N LEU A 285 8.90 -21.82 -14.52
CA LEU A 285 8.54 -20.56 -13.88
C LEU A 285 7.43 -20.77 -12.85
N LEU A 286 6.35 -21.46 -13.21
CA LEU A 286 5.21 -21.73 -12.31
C LEU A 286 5.66 -22.54 -11.08
N ARG A 287 6.51 -23.56 -11.25
CA ARG A 287 7.04 -24.35 -10.15
C ARG A 287 7.71 -23.47 -9.10
N TYR A 288 8.67 -22.65 -9.51
CA TYR A 288 9.43 -21.82 -8.57
C TYR A 288 8.70 -20.57 -8.09
N GLN A 289 7.66 -20.15 -8.79
CA GLN A 289 6.74 -19.15 -8.28
C GLN A 289 5.85 -19.70 -7.16
N LYS A 290 5.45 -20.97 -7.25
CA LYS A 290 4.73 -21.68 -6.17
C LYS A 290 5.63 -22.03 -4.98
N SER A 291 6.89 -22.37 -5.24
CA SER A 291 7.88 -22.83 -4.24
C SER A 291 9.22 -22.07 -4.37
N PRO A 292 9.27 -20.76 -4.05
CA PRO A 292 10.50 -19.97 -4.22
C PRO A 292 11.69 -20.50 -3.40
N SER A 293 11.42 -21.14 -2.27
CA SER A 293 12.44 -21.73 -1.40
C SER A 293 13.19 -22.91 -2.03
N GLU A 294 12.64 -23.52 -3.11
CA GLU A 294 13.29 -24.58 -3.87
C GLU A 294 14.24 -24.06 -4.98
N TRP A 295 14.39 -22.73 -5.09
CA TRP A 295 15.19 -22.12 -6.16
C TRP A 295 16.67 -22.49 -6.04
N LYS A 296 17.11 -23.39 -6.91
CA LYS A 296 18.45 -24.01 -6.86
C LYS A 296 19.61 -23.11 -7.31
N TRP A 297 19.34 -21.92 -7.83
CA TRP A 297 20.34 -21.01 -8.37
C TRP A 297 20.80 -19.94 -7.38
N TYR A 298 20.30 -19.99 -6.16
CA TYR A 298 20.68 -19.06 -5.11
C TYR A 298 20.46 -19.65 -3.72
N GLU A 299 21.51 -19.69 -2.92
CA GLU A 299 21.48 -20.11 -1.52
C GLU A 299 21.40 -18.88 -0.62
N GLY A 300 20.22 -18.42 -0.28
CA GLY A 300 20.04 -17.28 0.59
C GLY A 300 18.57 -16.91 0.81
N PRO A 301 18.28 -16.03 1.78
CA PRO A 301 16.93 -15.54 2.00
C PRO A 301 16.48 -14.59 0.87
N ASN A 302 15.18 -14.46 0.69
CA ASN A 302 14.57 -13.47 -0.19
C ASN A 302 14.84 -13.69 -1.70
N VAL A 303 14.56 -14.89 -2.19
CA VAL A 303 14.44 -15.11 -3.64
C VAL A 303 13.44 -14.11 -4.20
N GLY A 304 13.84 -13.35 -5.25
CA GLY A 304 13.07 -12.26 -5.82
C GLY A 304 11.81 -12.72 -6.53
N THR A 305 10.71 -12.80 -5.79
CA THR A 305 9.36 -12.99 -6.29
C THR A 305 8.52 -11.77 -5.98
N HIS A 306 7.59 -11.44 -6.87
CA HIS A 306 6.64 -10.34 -6.69
C HIS A 306 5.20 -10.85 -6.76
N ALA A 307 4.32 -10.17 -6.05
CA ALA A 307 2.95 -10.57 -5.87
C ALA A 307 2.05 -10.47 -7.11
N THR A 308 2.41 -9.64 -8.08
CA THR A 308 1.58 -9.30 -9.25
C THR A 308 2.05 -9.93 -10.56
N TRP A 309 3.15 -10.65 -10.51
CA TRP A 309 3.65 -11.44 -11.64
C TRP A 309 4.00 -12.86 -11.15
N PRO A 310 3.97 -13.85 -11.97
CA PRO A 310 3.74 -13.87 -13.42
C PRO A 310 2.26 -14.06 -13.81
N ASP A 311 1.33 -13.58 -13.00
CA ASP A 311 -0.10 -13.83 -13.17
C ASP A 311 -0.62 -13.40 -14.55
N ASN A 312 -0.17 -12.23 -15.05
CA ASN A 312 -0.53 -11.75 -16.36
C ASN A 312 -0.08 -12.66 -17.49
N LEU A 313 1.11 -13.24 -17.39
CA LEU A 313 1.66 -14.19 -18.37
C LEU A 313 0.92 -15.54 -18.31
N LEU A 314 0.73 -16.09 -17.11
CA LEU A 314 0.08 -17.38 -16.94
C LEU A 314 -1.41 -17.32 -17.32
N GLU A 315 -2.07 -16.18 -17.13
CA GLU A 315 -3.45 -15.96 -17.57
C GLU A 315 -3.60 -16.12 -19.09
N VAL A 316 -2.74 -15.48 -19.89
CA VAL A 316 -2.81 -15.62 -21.33
C VAL A 316 -2.35 -16.99 -21.81
N MET A 317 -1.36 -17.60 -21.14
CA MET A 317 -0.85 -18.92 -21.51
C MET A 317 -1.84 -20.04 -21.18
N ALA A 318 -2.72 -19.86 -20.20
CA ALA A 318 -3.85 -20.76 -19.97
C ALA A 318 -4.75 -20.88 -21.21
N GLY A 319 -5.01 -19.76 -21.91
CA GLY A 319 -5.79 -19.73 -23.16
C GLY A 319 -5.07 -20.33 -24.36
N ILE A 320 -3.73 -20.35 -24.36
CA ILE A 320 -2.90 -20.93 -25.43
C ILE A 320 -2.78 -22.44 -25.28
N TYR A 321 -2.41 -22.91 -24.08
CA TYR A 321 -2.10 -24.35 -23.86
C TYR A 321 -3.28 -25.13 -23.30
N GLY A 322 -4.38 -24.47 -22.87
CA GLY A 322 -5.49 -25.16 -22.20
C GLY A 322 -5.06 -25.81 -20.88
N GLU A 323 -3.96 -25.34 -20.27
CA GLU A 323 -3.35 -25.97 -19.10
C GLU A 323 -4.10 -25.56 -17.83
N SER A 324 -4.71 -26.53 -17.14
CA SER A 324 -5.47 -26.28 -15.92
C SER A 324 -4.63 -25.65 -14.81
N ALA A 325 -3.35 -26.05 -14.69
CA ALA A 325 -2.45 -25.54 -13.66
C ALA A 325 -2.16 -24.03 -13.76
N TYR A 326 -2.16 -23.46 -14.97
CA TYR A 326 -2.05 -22.02 -15.18
C TYR A 326 -3.35 -21.33 -14.79
N GLY A 327 -4.48 -21.85 -15.26
CA GLY A 327 -5.80 -21.34 -14.96
C GLY A 327 -6.12 -21.33 -13.46
N GLU A 328 -5.82 -22.42 -12.76
CA GLU A 328 -5.99 -22.55 -11.32
C GLU A 328 -5.09 -21.59 -10.52
N TYR A 329 -3.83 -21.40 -10.97
CA TYR A 329 -2.91 -20.48 -10.32
C TYR A 329 -3.43 -19.04 -10.32
N VAL A 330 -4.05 -18.61 -11.42
CA VAL A 330 -4.52 -17.24 -11.61
C VAL A 330 -5.99 -17.02 -11.27
N GLU A 331 -6.77 -18.06 -11.04
CA GLU A 331 -8.24 -18.00 -10.90
C GLU A 331 -8.68 -17.02 -9.83
N ASN A 332 -8.00 -17.05 -8.69
CA ASN A 332 -8.38 -16.25 -7.52
C ASN A 332 -7.96 -14.77 -7.59
N SER A 333 -7.14 -14.40 -8.58
CA SER A 333 -6.63 -13.04 -8.75
C SER A 333 -7.20 -12.31 -9.98
N ARG A 334 -8.15 -12.95 -10.71
CA ARG A 334 -8.85 -12.31 -11.85
C ARG A 334 -9.80 -11.20 -11.41
N PRO A 335 -9.94 -10.15 -12.22
CA PRO A 335 -9.27 -9.87 -13.50
C PRO A 335 -7.87 -9.28 -13.29
N HIS A 336 -6.90 -9.73 -14.11
CA HIS A 336 -5.53 -9.20 -14.08
C HIS A 336 -5.39 -7.96 -14.94
N ILE A 337 -4.75 -6.93 -14.37
CA ILE A 337 -4.26 -5.76 -15.08
C ILE A 337 -2.82 -5.51 -14.62
N TYR A 338 -1.92 -5.28 -15.56
CA TYR A 338 -0.52 -5.00 -15.30
C TYR A 338 -0.15 -3.59 -15.78
N PRO A 339 -0.35 -2.55 -14.94
CA PRO A 339 -0.31 -1.16 -15.37
C PRO A 339 1.07 -0.49 -15.28
N VAL A 340 2.12 -1.22 -14.90
CA VAL A 340 3.41 -0.63 -14.54
C VAL A 340 4.60 -1.35 -15.17
N HIS A 341 5.70 -0.64 -15.34
CA HIS A 341 7.02 -1.08 -15.73
C HIS A 341 7.11 -1.52 -17.20
N HIS A 342 6.60 -2.70 -17.61
CA HIS A 342 6.78 -3.27 -18.96
C HIS A 342 5.46 -3.80 -19.51
N PHE A 343 5.28 -3.72 -20.83
CA PHE A 343 3.98 -3.94 -21.45
C PHE A 343 4.04 -5.00 -22.55
N ALA A 344 3.82 -6.26 -22.16
CA ALA A 344 3.52 -7.36 -23.05
C ALA A 344 2.05 -7.80 -22.86
N TRP A 345 1.69 -8.19 -21.65
CA TRP A 345 0.36 -8.69 -21.27
C TRP A 345 -0.28 -7.77 -20.21
N VAL A 346 -0.88 -6.66 -20.66
CA VAL A 346 -1.41 -5.60 -19.78
C VAL A 346 -2.82 -5.90 -19.31
N PHE A 347 -3.72 -6.35 -20.19
CA PHE A 347 -5.12 -6.67 -19.89
C PHE A 347 -5.44 -8.14 -20.23
N PRO A 348 -4.74 -9.12 -19.65
CA PRO A 348 -4.79 -10.52 -20.09
C PRO A 348 -6.16 -11.18 -19.87
N THR A 349 -6.84 -10.88 -18.76
CA THR A 349 -8.20 -11.39 -18.50
C THR A 349 -9.24 -10.80 -19.45
N LEU A 350 -9.12 -9.52 -19.80
CA LEU A 350 -10.04 -8.85 -20.72
C LEU A 350 -9.81 -9.28 -22.17
N MET A 351 -8.55 -9.49 -22.54
CA MET A 351 -8.10 -9.82 -23.89
C MET A 351 -7.54 -11.26 -23.97
N PRO A 352 -8.40 -12.29 -23.82
CA PRO A 352 -7.95 -13.67 -23.76
C PRO A 352 -7.36 -14.13 -25.08
N LEU A 353 -6.38 -15.02 -25.04
CA LEU A 353 -5.82 -15.64 -26.25
C LEU A 353 -6.50 -16.97 -26.54
N SER A 354 -6.62 -17.30 -27.86
CA SER A 354 -7.14 -18.59 -28.31
C SER A 354 -6.61 -18.93 -29.70
N LEU A 355 -5.88 -20.03 -29.81
CA LEU A 355 -5.41 -20.56 -31.09
C LEU A 355 -6.53 -21.24 -31.88
N SER A 356 -7.53 -21.82 -31.20
CA SER A 356 -8.68 -22.50 -31.82
C SER A 356 -9.79 -21.53 -32.29
N GLY A 357 -9.62 -20.23 -32.05
CA GLY A 357 -10.63 -19.20 -32.37
C GLY A 357 -11.62 -18.95 -31.24
N TYR A 358 -12.46 -17.91 -31.42
CA TYR A 358 -13.37 -17.39 -30.38
C TYR A 358 -14.84 -17.87 -30.60
N ASN A 359 -15.05 -18.98 -31.30
CA ASN A 359 -16.36 -19.40 -31.79
C ASN A 359 -17.22 -20.21 -30.84
N GLN A 360 -16.71 -20.70 -29.74
CA GLN A 360 -17.53 -21.45 -28.78
C GLN A 360 -17.21 -21.12 -27.34
N GLY A 361 -18.29 -20.85 -26.62
CA GLY A 361 -18.46 -20.88 -25.19
C GLY A 361 -17.19 -20.82 -24.36
N GLY A 362 -16.77 -19.64 -24.04
CA GLY A 362 -15.87 -19.47 -22.91
C GLY A 362 -16.42 -20.32 -21.78
N GLN A 363 -15.54 -21.04 -21.10
CA GLN A 363 -15.90 -21.71 -19.86
C GLN A 363 -16.77 -20.74 -19.08
N SER A 364 -18.00 -21.16 -18.79
CA SER A 364 -18.95 -20.40 -18.00
C SER A 364 -18.40 -20.24 -16.59
N PHE A 365 -17.60 -19.22 -16.39
CA PHE A 365 -17.29 -18.76 -15.05
C PHE A 365 -18.55 -18.03 -14.57
N VAL A 366 -19.47 -18.77 -14.00
CA VAL A 366 -20.40 -18.18 -13.06
C VAL A 366 -19.52 -17.61 -11.94
N ALA A 367 -19.46 -16.30 -11.81
CA ALA A 367 -18.81 -15.67 -10.68
C ALA A 367 -19.51 -16.19 -9.42
N LYS A 368 -19.00 -17.27 -8.85
CA LYS A 368 -19.36 -17.68 -7.51
C LYS A 368 -19.01 -16.47 -6.66
N LYS A 369 -20.00 -15.93 -5.94
CA LYS A 369 -19.72 -14.89 -4.94
C LYS A 369 -18.53 -15.34 -4.14
N ASP A 370 -17.45 -14.59 -4.18
CA ASP A 370 -16.24 -14.95 -3.47
C ASP A 370 -16.56 -15.09 -1.99
N ALA A 371 -16.42 -16.32 -1.47
CA ALA A 371 -16.83 -16.66 -0.12
C ALA A 371 -16.04 -15.86 0.92
N ASP A 372 -14.75 -15.60 0.66
CA ASP A 372 -13.89 -14.86 1.58
C ASP A 372 -14.21 -13.37 1.56
N ILE A 373 -14.52 -12.79 0.42
CA ILE A 373 -15.00 -11.40 0.32
C ILE A 373 -16.30 -11.24 1.11
N GLU A 374 -17.29 -12.10 0.92
CA GLU A 374 -18.55 -12.00 1.65
C GLU A 374 -18.36 -12.27 3.17
N LYS A 375 -17.42 -13.15 3.54
CA LYS A 375 -17.00 -13.38 4.92
C LYS A 375 -16.41 -12.12 5.55
N LEU A 376 -15.49 -11.46 4.88
CA LEU A 376 -14.86 -10.22 5.35
C LEU A 376 -15.88 -9.08 5.45
N ARG A 377 -16.72 -8.89 4.43
CA ARG A 377 -17.82 -7.92 4.47
C ARG A 377 -18.70 -8.11 5.68
N LYS A 378 -19.11 -9.35 5.96
CA LYS A 378 -19.92 -9.71 7.13
C LYS A 378 -19.18 -9.42 8.44
N ARG A 379 -17.88 -9.73 8.54
CA ARG A 379 -17.07 -9.46 9.73
C ARG A 379 -17.01 -7.98 10.05
N PHE A 380 -16.62 -7.15 9.08
CA PHE A 380 -16.53 -5.70 9.28
C PHE A 380 -17.91 -5.09 9.59
N ALA A 381 -18.97 -5.51 8.91
CA ALA A 381 -20.33 -5.07 9.25
C ALA A 381 -20.73 -5.49 10.68
N MET A 382 -20.45 -6.73 11.09
CA MET A 382 -20.75 -7.20 12.44
C MET A 382 -19.95 -6.46 13.52
N GLN A 383 -18.67 -6.16 13.29
CA GLN A 383 -17.86 -5.34 14.20
C GLN A 383 -18.47 -3.96 14.40
N LEU A 384 -18.88 -3.29 13.32
CA LEU A 384 -19.55 -1.99 13.40
C LEU A 384 -20.89 -2.09 14.14
N LEU A 385 -21.68 -3.12 13.85
CA LEU A 385 -22.98 -3.34 14.48
C LEU A 385 -22.89 -3.81 15.95
N SER A 386 -21.69 -4.18 16.45
CA SER A 386 -21.48 -4.49 17.87
C SER A 386 -21.51 -3.26 18.77
N ALA A 387 -21.29 -2.08 18.20
CA ALA A 387 -21.27 -0.82 18.96
C ALA A 387 -22.58 -0.60 19.73
N LEU A 388 -22.43 -0.08 20.96
CA LEU A 388 -23.58 0.29 21.79
C LEU A 388 -24.13 1.65 21.32
N VAL A 389 -25.43 1.67 21.06
CA VAL A 389 -26.15 2.90 20.76
C VAL A 389 -27.32 3.00 21.71
N SER A 390 -27.37 4.07 22.51
CA SER A 390 -28.46 4.23 23.46
C SER A 390 -29.75 4.67 22.79
N ASP A 391 -30.88 4.12 23.26
CA ASP A 391 -32.20 4.48 22.72
C ASP A 391 -32.52 5.97 22.89
N SER A 392 -32.11 6.56 24.01
CA SER A 392 -32.26 8.02 24.24
C SER A 392 -31.52 8.84 23.20
N ARG A 393 -30.30 8.43 22.83
CA ARG A 393 -29.54 9.11 21.77
C ARG A 393 -30.26 9.02 20.43
N ILE A 394 -30.75 7.85 20.06
CA ILE A 394 -31.48 7.69 18.77
C ILE A 394 -32.72 8.52 18.74
N LYS A 395 -33.51 8.54 19.84
CA LYS A 395 -34.70 9.38 19.96
C LYS A 395 -34.37 10.86 19.77
N THR A 396 -33.37 11.35 20.50
CA THR A 396 -32.91 12.76 20.38
C THR A 396 -32.48 13.09 18.95
N LEU A 397 -31.71 12.18 18.29
CA LEU A 397 -31.25 12.41 16.90
C LEU A 397 -32.41 12.50 15.91
N LEU A 398 -33.48 11.72 16.10
CA LEU A 398 -34.67 11.76 15.26
C LEU A 398 -35.50 13.01 15.51
N GLU A 399 -35.61 13.44 16.77
CA GLU A 399 -36.38 14.62 17.17
C GLU A 399 -35.70 15.94 16.79
N THR A 400 -34.37 15.96 16.69
CA THR A 400 -33.59 17.18 16.40
C THR A 400 -33.12 17.28 14.94
N LEU A 401 -33.30 16.24 14.13
CA LEU A 401 -32.94 16.28 12.71
C LEU A 401 -33.75 17.33 11.98
N GLN A 402 -33.09 18.26 11.31
CA GLN A 402 -33.75 19.33 10.58
C GLN A 402 -34.29 18.83 9.22
N PRO A 403 -35.25 19.52 8.61
CA PRO A 403 -35.82 19.17 7.31
C PRO A 403 -34.81 19.05 6.17
N ASP A 404 -33.71 19.80 6.23
CA ASP A 404 -32.61 19.76 5.26
C ASP A 404 -31.63 18.60 5.49
N GLY A 405 -31.73 17.89 6.61
CA GLY A 405 -30.83 16.79 6.97
C GLY A 405 -29.69 17.18 7.92
N SER A 406 -29.61 18.44 8.33
CA SER A 406 -28.61 18.91 9.31
C SER A 406 -29.03 18.66 10.75
N TRP A 407 -28.11 18.84 11.70
CA TRP A 407 -28.41 18.86 13.15
C TRP A 407 -28.03 20.20 13.78
N PRO A 408 -28.87 20.72 14.70
CA PRO A 408 -28.56 21.97 15.41
C PRO A 408 -27.33 21.79 16.31
N GLY A 409 -26.61 22.90 16.53
CA GLY A 409 -25.43 22.90 17.38
C GLY A 409 -24.18 22.32 16.76
N ILE A 410 -24.19 22.10 15.45
CA ILE A 410 -23.01 21.77 14.62
C ILE A 410 -22.72 23.00 13.78
N ASP A 411 -21.51 23.52 13.91
CA ASP A 411 -21.03 24.57 13.01
C ASP A 411 -20.52 23.94 11.73
N TYR A 412 -21.32 24.04 10.66
CA TYR A 412 -20.99 23.50 9.33
C TYR A 412 -20.13 24.46 8.50
N VAL A 413 -19.85 25.66 8.99
CA VAL A 413 -19.01 26.65 8.32
C VAL A 413 -17.55 26.57 8.76
N ASP A 414 -17.32 26.17 10.03
CA ASP A 414 -15.97 26.05 10.59
C ASP A 414 -15.18 24.88 9.96
N THR A 415 -14.26 25.22 9.07
CA THR A 415 -13.36 24.28 8.42
C THR A 415 -11.95 24.27 9.02
N THR A 416 -11.76 24.93 10.14
CA THR A 416 -10.45 25.04 10.80
C THR A 416 -9.90 23.68 11.20
N ARG A 417 -8.58 23.60 11.27
CA ARG A 417 -7.84 22.37 11.49
C ARG A 417 -8.23 21.61 12.77
N THR A 418 -8.60 22.33 13.83
CA THR A 418 -8.83 21.76 15.17
C THR A 418 -10.29 21.63 15.56
N ALA A 419 -11.22 22.20 14.80
CA ALA A 419 -12.61 22.38 15.19
C ALA A 419 -13.64 21.74 14.24
N PHE A 420 -13.27 20.73 13.48
CA PHE A 420 -14.16 20.06 12.51
C PHE A 420 -15.36 19.40 13.20
N GLN A 421 -16.31 20.21 13.61
CA GLN A 421 -17.55 19.78 14.29
C GLN A 421 -18.45 18.89 13.41
N HIS A 422 -18.25 18.91 12.11
CA HIS A 422 -18.89 18.03 11.11
C HIS A 422 -18.74 16.55 11.45
N GLU A 423 -17.70 16.15 12.20
CA GLU A 423 -17.55 14.79 12.72
C GLU A 423 -18.77 14.32 13.50
N ARG A 424 -19.46 15.24 14.18
CA ARG A 424 -20.68 14.94 14.94
C ARG A 424 -21.81 14.52 14.02
N HIS A 425 -21.93 15.14 12.84
CA HIS A 425 -22.87 14.72 11.81
C HIS A 425 -22.57 13.28 11.32
N LEU A 426 -21.32 13.00 11.01
CA LEU A 426 -20.87 11.64 10.62
C LEU A 426 -21.16 10.62 11.71
N SER A 427 -20.87 10.96 12.97
CA SER A 427 -21.15 10.11 14.13
C SER A 427 -22.65 9.86 14.34
N ASN A 428 -23.48 10.89 14.15
CA ASN A 428 -24.94 10.78 14.25
C ASN A 428 -25.52 9.88 13.15
N MET A 429 -25.09 10.08 11.91
CA MET A 429 -25.46 9.27 10.76
C MET A 429 -25.11 7.80 10.97
N LEU A 430 -23.89 7.54 11.46
CA LEU A 430 -23.41 6.18 11.77
C LEU A 430 -24.24 5.54 12.91
N ALA A 431 -24.54 6.30 13.97
CA ALA A 431 -25.37 5.82 15.10
C ALA A 431 -26.78 5.42 14.63
N LEU A 432 -27.46 6.25 13.82
CA LEU A 432 -28.76 5.93 13.24
C LEU A 432 -28.69 4.68 12.36
N SER A 433 -27.65 4.54 11.53
CA SER A 433 -27.44 3.41 10.63
C SER A 433 -27.19 2.10 11.41
N ILE A 434 -26.43 2.16 12.51
CA ILE A 434 -26.23 1.03 13.41
C ILE A 434 -27.57 0.63 14.06
N ALA A 435 -28.31 1.57 14.62
CA ALA A 435 -29.61 1.31 15.24
C ALA A 435 -30.60 0.69 14.24
N TYR A 436 -30.60 1.17 13.00
CA TYR A 436 -31.44 0.65 11.91
C TYR A 436 -31.07 -0.79 11.51
N GLN A 437 -29.79 -1.14 11.48
CA GLN A 437 -29.31 -2.44 10.99
C GLN A 437 -29.07 -3.48 12.10
N LYS A 438 -28.81 -3.07 13.33
CA LYS A 438 -28.45 -3.96 14.44
C LYS A 438 -29.58 -4.91 14.82
N LYS A 439 -29.29 -6.23 14.82
CA LYS A 439 -30.22 -7.24 15.32
C LYS A 439 -30.49 -7.01 16.82
N GLY A 440 -31.75 -6.98 17.21
CA GLY A 440 -32.18 -6.74 18.60
C GLY A 440 -32.33 -5.25 18.95
N SER A 441 -32.03 -4.34 18.06
CA SER A 441 -32.35 -2.92 18.23
C SER A 441 -33.87 -2.70 18.06
N PRO A 442 -34.50 -1.86 18.91
CA PRO A 442 -35.93 -1.48 18.73
C PRO A 442 -36.16 -0.70 17.42
N TYR A 443 -35.11 -0.20 16.83
CA TYR A 443 -35.14 0.56 15.57
C TYR A 443 -34.80 -0.28 14.33
N LYS A 444 -34.60 -1.59 14.47
CA LYS A 444 -34.27 -2.47 13.35
C LYS A 444 -35.33 -2.43 12.27
N GLY A 445 -34.97 -2.00 11.07
CA GLY A 445 -35.89 -1.88 9.93
C GLY A 445 -36.92 -0.75 10.05
N ASN A 446 -36.81 0.14 11.04
CA ASN A 446 -37.74 1.25 11.24
C ASN A 446 -37.70 2.25 10.10
N LYS A 447 -38.85 2.52 9.48
CA LYS A 447 -38.98 3.41 8.29
C LYS A 447 -38.57 4.86 8.60
N GLN A 448 -38.87 5.37 9.80
CA GLN A 448 -38.51 6.71 10.22
C GLN A 448 -37.01 6.87 10.35
N VAL A 449 -36.33 5.88 10.98
CA VAL A 449 -34.88 5.87 11.09
C VAL A 449 -34.21 5.76 9.72
N ARG A 450 -34.74 4.89 8.84
CA ARG A 450 -34.28 4.79 7.43
C ARG A 450 -34.37 6.13 6.73
N LYS A 451 -35.53 6.80 6.82
CA LYS A 451 -35.71 8.14 6.21
C LYS A 451 -34.69 9.15 6.76
N ALA A 452 -34.47 9.17 8.06
CA ALA A 452 -33.52 10.06 8.72
C ALA A 452 -32.07 9.82 8.25
N VAL A 453 -31.66 8.54 8.11
CA VAL A 453 -30.34 8.18 7.58
C VAL A 453 -30.15 8.73 6.17
N HIS A 454 -31.10 8.48 5.25
CA HIS A 454 -31.00 8.97 3.87
C HIS A 454 -31.04 10.49 3.77
N GLN A 455 -31.83 11.16 4.61
CA GLN A 455 -31.93 12.60 4.66
C GLN A 455 -30.61 13.24 5.13
N ALA A 456 -30.02 12.73 6.21
CA ALA A 456 -28.71 13.18 6.70
C ALA A 456 -27.58 12.86 5.72
N LEU A 457 -27.64 11.69 5.05
CA LEU A 457 -26.70 11.33 4.00
C LEU A 457 -26.81 12.26 2.79
N ALA A 458 -28.01 12.58 2.32
CA ALA A 458 -28.21 13.50 1.22
C ALA A 458 -27.61 14.89 1.52
N PHE A 459 -27.85 15.42 2.73
CA PHE A 459 -27.24 16.67 3.18
C PHE A 459 -25.71 16.63 3.13
N TRP A 460 -25.12 15.54 3.64
CA TRP A 460 -23.65 15.37 3.59
C TRP A 460 -23.13 15.30 2.16
N LEU A 461 -23.75 14.48 1.30
CA LEU A 461 -23.35 14.29 -0.07
C LEU A 461 -23.49 15.57 -0.92
N GLU A 462 -24.46 16.42 -0.61
CA GLU A 462 -24.64 17.68 -1.31
C GLU A 462 -23.56 18.71 -0.97
N ASN A 463 -23.14 18.77 0.29
CA ASN A 463 -22.17 19.74 0.77
C ASN A 463 -20.72 19.24 0.69
N ASP A 464 -20.50 17.94 0.87
CA ASP A 464 -19.19 17.28 0.83
C ASP A 464 -18.10 18.02 1.61
N PHE A 465 -18.29 18.20 2.91
CA PHE A 465 -17.46 19.03 3.78
C PHE A 465 -15.99 18.61 3.83
N ILE A 466 -15.12 19.56 3.58
CA ILE A 466 -13.65 19.46 3.63
C ILE A 466 -13.14 20.44 4.68
N CYS A 467 -12.09 20.08 5.43
CA CYS A 467 -11.44 20.96 6.39
C CYS A 467 -9.91 21.05 6.14
N GLU A 468 -9.24 21.95 6.86
CA GLU A 468 -7.79 22.13 6.76
C GLU A 468 -6.97 20.96 7.31
N ASN A 469 -7.59 20.04 8.03
CA ASN A 469 -6.94 18.87 8.56
C ASN A 469 -7.02 17.70 7.56
N TRP A 470 -5.90 17.39 6.91
CA TRP A 470 -5.79 16.27 5.98
C TRP A 470 -6.32 14.95 6.55
N TRP A 471 -6.18 14.74 7.87
CA TRP A 471 -6.60 13.49 8.51
C TRP A 471 -8.11 13.25 8.36
N TRP A 472 -8.92 14.32 8.53
CA TRP A 472 -10.37 14.23 8.30
C TRP A 472 -10.69 13.95 6.84
N ASN A 473 -10.01 14.61 5.92
CA ASN A 473 -10.26 14.49 4.48
C ASN A 473 -9.90 13.13 3.91
N GLN A 474 -8.81 12.52 4.42
CA GLN A 474 -8.26 11.28 3.86
C GLN A 474 -8.43 10.05 4.76
N ILE A 475 -8.80 10.21 6.03
CA ILE A 475 -9.00 9.10 6.96
C ILE A 475 -10.36 9.17 7.65
N GLY A 476 -10.67 10.22 8.37
CA GLY A 476 -11.86 10.32 9.23
C GLY A 476 -13.17 10.19 8.44
N THR A 477 -13.40 11.09 7.49
CA THR A 477 -14.61 11.08 6.64
C THR A 477 -14.67 9.82 5.74
N PRO A 478 -13.59 9.42 5.03
CA PRO A 478 -13.55 8.16 4.30
C PRO A 478 -13.90 6.94 5.13
N ASN A 479 -13.42 6.85 6.38
CA ASN A 479 -13.74 5.73 7.27
C ASN A 479 -15.22 5.65 7.59
N THR A 480 -15.89 6.77 7.83
CA THR A 480 -17.33 6.79 8.06
C THR A 480 -18.08 6.37 6.79
N MET A 481 -17.67 6.85 5.62
CA MET A 481 -18.30 6.48 4.34
C MET A 481 -18.19 4.99 4.06
N VAL A 482 -17.01 4.37 4.21
CA VAL A 482 -16.88 2.92 4.01
C VAL A 482 -17.65 2.12 5.06
N SER A 483 -17.75 2.62 6.28
CA SER A 483 -18.55 1.99 7.34
C SER A 483 -20.03 1.98 7.00
N LEU A 484 -20.56 3.10 6.55
CA LEU A 484 -21.95 3.23 6.09
C LEU A 484 -22.22 2.36 4.86
N LEU A 485 -21.31 2.34 3.86
CA LEU A 485 -21.40 1.48 2.68
C LEU A 485 -21.52 0.00 3.07
N LEU A 486 -20.71 -0.47 4.04
CA LEU A 486 -20.74 -1.87 4.48
C LEU A 486 -21.99 -2.22 5.30
N ILE A 487 -22.51 -1.28 6.12
CA ILE A 487 -23.67 -1.52 6.98
C ILE A 487 -24.97 -1.42 6.19
N LEU A 488 -25.12 -0.39 5.33
CA LEU A 488 -26.35 -0.12 4.61
C LEU A 488 -26.49 -0.96 3.35
N ASP A 489 -25.37 -1.24 2.64
CA ASP A 489 -25.28 -2.12 1.45
C ASP A 489 -26.48 -1.96 0.48
N ARG A 490 -27.45 -2.86 0.57
CA ARG A 490 -28.63 -2.89 -0.33
C ARG A 490 -29.67 -1.81 -0.06
N ASP A 491 -29.60 -1.14 1.07
CA ASP A 491 -30.52 -0.03 1.40
C ASP A 491 -30.13 1.27 0.67
N LEU A 492 -28.88 1.35 0.17
CA LEU A 492 -28.39 2.50 -0.60
C LEU A 492 -28.82 2.42 -2.06
N SER A 493 -29.17 3.57 -2.63
CA SER A 493 -29.33 3.71 -4.07
C SER A 493 -27.98 3.62 -4.79
N PRO A 494 -27.95 3.30 -6.09
CA PRO A 494 -26.72 3.34 -6.89
C PRO A 494 -26.03 4.70 -6.86
N GLU A 495 -26.79 5.80 -6.90
CA GLU A 495 -26.27 7.16 -6.85
C GLU A 495 -25.64 7.49 -5.50
N GLU A 496 -26.30 7.16 -4.38
CA GLU A 496 -25.73 7.32 -3.03
C GLU A 496 -24.43 6.54 -2.90
N SER A 497 -24.42 5.28 -3.33
CA SER A 497 -23.24 4.42 -3.28
C SER A 497 -22.07 4.97 -4.08
N GLU A 498 -22.30 5.48 -5.29
CA GLU A 498 -21.28 6.07 -6.15
C GLU A 498 -20.67 7.33 -5.51
N ARG A 499 -21.50 8.24 -5.00
CA ARG A 499 -21.07 9.49 -4.36
C ARG A 499 -20.30 9.21 -3.06
N MET A 500 -20.78 8.25 -2.25
CA MET A 500 -20.07 7.81 -1.04
C MET A 500 -18.72 7.17 -1.33
N LEU A 501 -18.63 6.33 -2.39
CA LEU A 501 -17.37 5.74 -2.84
C LEU A 501 -16.37 6.82 -3.26
N LYS A 502 -16.81 7.84 -3.99
CA LYS A 502 -15.97 8.96 -4.41
C LYS A 502 -15.36 9.71 -3.21
N ILE A 503 -16.12 9.88 -2.14
CA ILE A 503 -15.61 10.45 -0.88
C ILE A 503 -14.65 9.47 -0.19
N ALA A 504 -15.00 8.20 -0.11
CA ALA A 504 -14.18 7.15 0.51
C ALA A 504 -12.82 6.99 -0.21
N GLU A 505 -12.79 7.12 -1.53
CA GLU A 505 -11.58 6.98 -2.36
C GLU A 505 -10.56 8.12 -2.19
N ARG A 506 -10.87 9.18 -1.43
CA ARG A 506 -9.85 10.13 -0.96
C ARG A 506 -8.82 9.45 -0.05
N GLY A 507 -9.23 8.41 0.69
CA GLY A 507 -8.36 7.53 1.47
C GLY A 507 -7.81 6.39 0.62
N ASN A 508 -6.81 6.65 -0.23
CA ASN A 508 -6.16 5.65 -1.07
C ASN A 508 -4.63 5.68 -0.91
N ILE A 509 -3.96 4.60 -1.28
CA ILE A 509 -2.51 4.42 -1.06
C ILE A 509 -1.62 5.43 -1.80
N ASN A 510 -2.17 6.20 -2.73
CA ASN A 510 -1.47 7.28 -3.43
C ASN A 510 -1.79 8.66 -2.83
N ALA A 511 -2.67 8.75 -1.83
CA ALA A 511 -2.98 9.98 -1.14
C ALA A 511 -1.77 10.51 -0.36
N TRP A 512 -1.65 11.83 -0.24
CA TRP A 512 -0.55 12.47 0.49
C TRP A 512 -0.39 11.96 1.93
N GLY A 513 -1.48 11.61 2.60
CA GLY A 513 -1.48 11.06 3.96
C GLY A 513 -1.08 9.59 4.06
N ALA A 514 -0.97 8.86 2.94
CA ALA A 514 -0.57 7.44 2.91
C ALA A 514 0.95 7.27 3.11
N ARG A 515 1.48 7.92 4.14
CA ARG A 515 2.91 7.87 4.47
C ARG A 515 3.30 6.51 5.04
N PRO A 516 4.52 6.02 4.76
CA PRO A 516 4.98 4.72 5.24
C PRO A 516 4.68 4.45 6.71
N SER A 517 4.44 3.18 7.07
CA SER A 517 4.11 2.72 8.40
C SER A 517 2.60 2.87 8.74
N GLY A 518 2.21 3.33 9.94
CA GLY A 518 0.85 3.27 10.44
C GLY A 518 -0.19 4.02 9.61
N ASP A 519 0.15 5.16 9.03
CA ASP A 519 -0.76 5.92 8.18
C ASP A 519 -1.10 5.14 6.91
N ARG A 520 -0.10 4.51 6.30
CA ARG A 520 -0.28 3.69 5.10
C ARG A 520 -1.14 2.46 5.35
N ILE A 521 -0.94 1.78 6.49
CA ILE A 521 -1.78 0.65 6.91
C ILE A 521 -3.24 1.09 7.05
N LYS A 522 -3.49 2.21 7.75
CA LYS A 522 -4.84 2.75 7.95
C LYS A 522 -5.52 3.09 6.63
N ILE A 523 -4.83 3.82 5.76
CA ILE A 523 -5.38 4.23 4.46
C ILE A 523 -5.58 3.03 3.53
N ALA A 524 -4.62 2.10 3.46
CA ALA A 524 -4.79 0.86 2.71
C ALA A 524 -5.97 0.04 3.23
N GLY A 525 -6.18 0.02 4.56
CA GLY A 525 -7.33 -0.60 5.18
C GLY A 525 -8.66 0.06 4.81
N LEU A 526 -8.72 1.39 4.72
CA LEU A 526 -9.91 2.10 4.24
C LEU A 526 -10.23 1.77 2.79
N GLN A 527 -9.23 1.82 1.92
CA GLN A 527 -9.37 1.45 0.52
C GLN A 527 -9.79 -0.02 0.38
N ALA A 528 -9.26 -0.92 1.22
CA ALA A 528 -9.67 -2.32 1.23
C ALA A 528 -11.13 -2.50 1.66
N LYS A 529 -11.63 -1.74 2.62
CA LYS A 529 -13.06 -1.75 2.99
C LYS A 529 -13.94 -1.26 1.83
N ALA A 530 -13.52 -0.25 1.08
CA ALA A 530 -14.20 0.19 -0.15
C ALA A 530 -14.16 -0.90 -1.24
N ALA A 531 -13.01 -1.57 -1.42
CA ALA A 531 -12.87 -2.70 -2.32
C ALA A 531 -13.76 -3.89 -1.92
N LEU A 532 -13.89 -4.17 -0.61
CA LEU A 532 -14.83 -5.16 -0.09
C LEU A 532 -16.28 -4.79 -0.44
N PHE A 533 -16.68 -3.53 -0.33
CA PHE A 533 -18.01 -3.10 -0.75
C PHE A 533 -18.24 -3.34 -2.26
N LYS A 534 -17.26 -2.98 -3.08
CA LYS A 534 -17.26 -3.23 -4.53
C LYS A 534 -17.17 -4.72 -4.90
N ARG A 535 -16.81 -5.59 -3.96
CA ARG A 535 -16.48 -7.03 -4.17
C ARG A 535 -15.28 -7.23 -5.10
N ASP A 536 -14.33 -6.30 -5.06
CA ASP A 536 -13.10 -6.35 -5.84
C ASP A 536 -12.05 -7.19 -5.12
N VAL A 537 -11.98 -8.47 -5.50
CA VAL A 537 -11.08 -9.47 -4.92
C VAL A 537 -9.61 -9.06 -5.08
N GLN A 538 -9.27 -8.48 -6.22
CA GLN A 538 -7.88 -8.13 -6.56
C GLN A 538 -7.41 -6.90 -5.81
N GLU A 539 -8.24 -5.87 -5.76
CA GLU A 539 -7.92 -4.68 -4.99
C GLU A 539 -7.74 -5.04 -3.51
N VAL A 540 -8.59 -5.93 -2.96
CA VAL A 540 -8.40 -6.44 -1.59
C VAL A 540 -7.07 -7.19 -1.47
N ALA A 541 -6.76 -8.12 -2.37
CA ALA A 541 -5.52 -8.90 -2.31
C ALA A 541 -4.27 -8.01 -2.40
N MET A 542 -4.27 -7.04 -3.30
CA MET A 542 -3.19 -6.07 -3.44
C MET A 542 -3.01 -5.24 -2.16
N LEU A 543 -4.11 -4.76 -1.58
CA LEU A 543 -4.05 -3.94 -0.38
C LEU A 543 -3.62 -4.73 0.86
N MET A 544 -3.97 -6.02 0.96
CA MET A 544 -3.44 -6.89 2.01
C MET A 544 -1.93 -7.01 1.94
N LYS A 545 -1.35 -7.12 0.74
CA LYS A 545 0.11 -7.13 0.57
C LYS A 545 0.75 -5.78 0.91
N VAL A 546 0.09 -4.67 0.62
CA VAL A 546 0.56 -3.34 1.06
C VAL A 546 0.59 -3.25 2.58
N ILE A 547 -0.47 -3.71 3.27
CA ILE A 547 -0.54 -3.72 4.73
C ILE A 547 0.55 -4.62 5.32
N GLU A 548 0.70 -5.83 4.81
CA GLU A 548 1.73 -6.78 5.25
C GLU A 548 3.15 -6.23 5.06
N GLY A 549 3.41 -5.62 3.92
CA GLY A 549 4.72 -5.05 3.56
C GLY A 549 5.15 -3.86 4.43
N GLU A 550 4.24 -3.28 5.21
CA GLU A 550 4.59 -2.25 6.19
C GLU A 550 5.12 -2.83 7.53
N ILE A 551 4.99 -4.13 7.77
CA ILE A 551 5.56 -4.79 8.95
C ILE A 551 7.02 -5.11 8.67
N LYS A 552 7.87 -4.15 8.98
CA LYS A 552 9.32 -4.22 8.72
C LYS A 552 10.09 -3.27 9.64
N PHE A 553 11.35 -3.57 9.85
CA PHE A 553 12.28 -2.63 10.45
C PHE A 553 12.56 -1.44 9.52
N SER A 554 12.82 -0.30 10.12
CA SER A 554 13.18 0.93 9.41
C SER A 554 14.32 1.63 10.14
N THR A 555 15.15 2.34 9.41
CA THR A 555 16.15 3.29 9.95
C THR A 555 15.60 4.71 9.97
N GLU A 556 14.42 4.91 9.41
CA GLU A 556 13.69 6.17 9.33
C GLU A 556 12.39 6.06 10.11
N ARG A 557 11.28 6.52 9.54
CA ARG A 557 9.94 6.43 10.09
C ARG A 557 9.47 4.96 10.17
N GLY A 558 8.91 4.55 11.31
CA GLY A 558 8.40 3.20 11.53
C GLY A 558 9.05 2.49 12.70
N MET A 559 8.89 1.17 12.73
CA MET A 559 9.46 0.28 13.74
C MET A 559 10.99 0.23 13.61
N GLN A 560 11.70 0.52 14.71
CA GLN A 560 13.15 0.55 14.75
C GLN A 560 13.73 -0.82 15.15
N HIS A 561 15.03 -1.04 14.89
CA HIS A 561 15.72 -2.30 15.17
C HIS A 561 15.79 -2.67 16.66
N ASP A 562 15.55 -1.72 17.56
CA ASP A 562 15.42 -1.95 18.99
C ASP A 562 13.96 -2.15 19.47
N PHE A 563 13.02 -2.19 18.51
CA PHE A 563 11.58 -2.20 18.73
C PHE A 563 10.98 -0.92 19.32
N SER A 564 11.71 0.21 19.32
CA SER A 564 11.07 1.51 19.47
C SER A 564 10.39 1.94 18.15
N PHE A 565 9.70 3.08 18.17
CA PHE A 565 8.97 3.56 16.99
C PHE A 565 9.20 5.05 16.75
N HIS A 566 9.56 5.40 15.53
CA HIS A 566 9.65 6.78 15.08
C HIS A 566 8.48 7.15 14.17
N HIS A 567 7.85 8.29 14.43
CA HIS A 567 6.78 8.81 13.57
C HIS A 567 7.26 9.96 12.68
N ARG A 568 8.26 10.71 13.10
CA ARG A 568 8.81 11.88 12.42
C ARG A 568 10.32 11.82 12.34
N THR A 569 10.93 12.82 11.70
CA THR A 569 12.38 12.96 11.55
C THR A 569 13.05 13.55 12.80
N ASP A 570 12.31 13.82 13.86
CA ASP A 570 12.81 14.25 15.17
C ASP A 570 13.38 13.10 16.02
N TRP A 571 13.17 11.87 15.58
CA TRP A 571 13.61 10.61 16.20
C TRP A 571 13.15 10.43 17.65
N VAL A 572 12.04 11.05 18.00
CA VAL A 572 11.42 10.92 19.32
C VAL A 572 10.73 9.57 19.44
N ASN A 573 10.69 9.01 20.63
CA ASN A 573 10.00 7.76 20.94
C ASN A 573 8.48 7.93 20.85
N ASN A 574 7.89 7.36 19.81
CA ASN A 574 6.43 7.36 19.57
C ASN A 574 5.81 5.96 19.72
N THR A 575 6.43 5.05 20.46
CA THR A 575 6.00 3.63 20.54
C THR A 575 4.59 3.48 21.07
N LEU A 576 4.21 4.17 22.15
CA LEU A 576 2.86 4.03 22.73
C LEU A 576 1.78 4.92 22.07
N SER A 577 2.18 5.87 21.22
CA SER A 577 1.24 6.71 20.46
C SER A 577 1.05 6.14 19.04
N TYR A 578 1.83 6.62 18.08
CA TYR A 578 1.73 6.20 16.69
C TYR A 578 2.12 4.74 16.47
N GLY A 579 3.07 4.22 17.25
CA GLY A 579 3.53 2.84 17.19
C GLY A 579 2.47 1.84 17.63
N SER A 580 1.70 2.17 18.67
CA SER A 580 0.54 1.35 19.06
C SER A 580 -0.56 1.37 18.01
N GLY A 581 -0.83 2.54 17.41
CA GLY A 581 -1.78 2.67 16.31
C GLY A 581 -1.38 1.90 15.05
N TYR A 582 -0.08 1.80 14.78
CA TYR A 582 0.48 0.96 13.73
C TYR A 582 0.20 -0.53 14.00
N ALA A 583 0.49 -0.99 15.23
CA ALA A 583 0.23 -2.38 15.63
C ALA A 583 -1.26 -2.72 15.57
N SER A 584 -2.13 -1.90 16.18
CA SER A 584 -3.58 -2.15 16.22
C SER A 584 -4.21 -2.18 14.84
N ALA A 585 -3.77 -1.31 13.93
CA ALA A 585 -4.26 -1.30 12.54
C ALA A 585 -3.92 -2.58 11.78
N PHE A 586 -2.71 -3.13 11.98
CA PHE A 586 -2.34 -4.42 11.41
C PHE A 586 -3.13 -5.57 12.05
N ILE A 587 -3.23 -5.58 13.39
CA ILE A 587 -3.93 -6.62 14.16
C ILE A 587 -5.41 -6.72 13.74
N GLU A 588 -6.05 -5.58 13.47
CA GLU A 588 -7.44 -5.57 12.95
C GLU A 588 -7.55 -6.40 11.67
N TRP A 589 -6.67 -6.12 10.69
CA TRP A 589 -6.69 -6.84 9.43
C TRP A 589 -6.24 -8.29 9.57
N ALA A 590 -5.13 -8.55 10.28
CA ALA A 590 -4.61 -9.90 10.50
C ALA A 590 -5.68 -10.83 11.09
N SER A 591 -6.46 -10.34 12.09
CA SER A 591 -7.53 -11.10 12.71
C SER A 591 -8.71 -11.35 11.77
N ASN A 592 -9.05 -10.37 10.93
CA ASN A 592 -10.18 -10.53 10.00
C ASN A 592 -9.86 -11.48 8.83
N VAL A 593 -8.61 -11.49 8.35
CA VAL A 593 -8.21 -12.29 7.17
C VAL A 593 -7.63 -13.66 7.52
N ALA A 594 -7.45 -14.00 8.79
CA ALA A 594 -6.70 -15.16 9.28
C ALA A 594 -7.10 -16.51 8.66
N ASP A 595 -8.37 -16.72 8.40
CA ASP A 595 -8.96 -17.95 7.85
C ASP A 595 -9.53 -17.74 6.44
N THR A 596 -8.91 -16.84 5.68
CA THR A 596 -9.22 -16.52 4.28
C THR A 596 -7.97 -16.67 3.42
N LYS A 597 -8.14 -16.66 2.12
CA LYS A 597 -7.03 -16.61 1.15
C LYS A 597 -6.17 -15.34 1.23
N PHE A 598 -6.62 -14.33 1.95
CA PHE A 598 -5.91 -13.07 2.17
C PHE A 598 -5.06 -13.08 3.45
N ARG A 599 -4.89 -14.22 4.11
CA ARG A 599 -4.12 -14.38 5.35
C ARG A 599 -2.70 -13.83 5.16
N PHE A 600 -2.22 -13.09 6.16
CA PHE A 600 -0.83 -12.64 6.21
C PHE A 600 0.14 -13.76 6.51
N SER A 601 1.39 -13.61 6.08
CA SER A 601 2.45 -14.58 6.34
C SER A 601 2.73 -14.72 7.83
N GLU A 602 3.16 -15.90 8.22
CA GLU A 602 3.58 -16.19 9.58
C GLU A 602 4.74 -15.28 10.02
N GLN A 603 5.64 -14.94 9.10
CA GLN A 603 6.77 -14.05 9.36
C GLN A 603 6.32 -12.65 9.76
N ALA A 604 5.37 -12.05 9.05
CA ALA A 604 4.85 -10.72 9.39
C ALA A 604 4.12 -10.73 10.74
N VAL A 605 3.33 -11.78 11.00
CA VAL A 605 2.61 -11.93 12.28
C VAL A 605 3.59 -12.07 13.43
N ARG A 606 4.63 -12.90 13.33
CA ARG A 606 5.65 -13.08 14.37
C ARG A 606 6.43 -11.79 14.62
N LEU A 607 6.86 -11.11 13.58
CA LEU A 607 7.57 -9.83 13.73
C LEU A 607 6.71 -8.78 14.45
N LEU A 608 5.40 -8.75 14.17
CA LEU A 608 4.51 -7.86 14.89
C LEU A 608 4.33 -8.27 16.35
N ILE A 609 4.27 -9.57 16.67
CA ILE A 609 4.21 -10.06 18.06
C ILE A 609 5.48 -9.66 18.82
N ASP A 610 6.65 -9.78 18.19
CA ASP A 610 7.91 -9.33 18.80
C ASP A 610 7.89 -7.83 19.07
N TYR A 611 7.45 -7.03 18.11
CA TYR A 611 7.26 -5.60 18.31
C TYR A 611 6.24 -5.28 19.42
N TYR A 612 5.14 -6.02 19.47
CA TYR A 612 4.11 -5.82 20.50
C TYR A 612 4.61 -6.13 21.90
N LEU A 613 5.29 -7.27 22.08
CA LEU A 613 5.79 -7.71 23.37
C LEU A 613 7.08 -6.97 23.77
N ASP A 614 8.06 -6.87 22.88
CA ASP A 614 9.38 -6.33 23.20
C ASP A 614 9.51 -4.82 22.96
N GLY A 615 8.61 -4.24 22.19
CA GLY A 615 8.50 -2.79 21.98
C GLY A 615 7.43 -2.18 22.87
N ILE A 616 6.15 -2.44 22.57
CA ILE A 616 5.02 -1.79 23.23
C ILE A 616 4.92 -2.20 24.70
N CYS A 617 4.80 -3.51 25.00
CA CYS A 617 4.55 -3.97 26.37
C CYS A 617 5.72 -3.69 27.32
N LYS A 618 6.98 -3.70 26.85
CA LYS A 618 8.14 -3.37 27.70
C LYS A 618 8.26 -1.88 28.01
N GLN A 619 7.59 -1.01 27.29
CA GLN A 619 7.51 0.42 27.57
C GLN A 619 6.22 0.80 28.30
N MET A 620 5.63 -0.15 28.99
CA MET A 620 4.44 0.02 29.82
C MET A 620 4.69 -0.49 31.22
N VAL A 621 4.20 0.21 32.22
CA VAL A 621 4.21 -0.25 33.59
C VAL A 621 3.46 -1.60 33.67
N TYR A 622 4.21 -2.67 33.91
CA TYR A 622 3.71 -4.04 33.98
C TYR A 622 2.97 -4.52 32.70
N GLY A 623 3.25 -3.94 31.53
CA GLY A 623 2.54 -4.22 30.29
C GLY A 623 1.08 -3.75 30.28
N ARG A 624 0.67 -2.91 31.24
CA ARG A 624 -0.72 -2.53 31.54
C ARG A 624 -1.05 -1.06 31.31
N ILE A 625 -0.17 -0.18 31.78
CA ILE A 625 -0.41 1.27 31.83
C ILE A 625 0.76 1.94 31.10
N SER A 626 0.49 2.99 30.33
CA SER A 626 1.51 3.75 29.62
C SER A 626 2.58 4.28 30.59
N ASP A 627 3.86 4.12 30.23
CA ASP A 627 4.94 4.81 30.94
C ASP A 627 4.87 6.30 30.69
N PRO A 628 4.74 7.15 31.73
CA PRO A 628 4.75 8.60 31.53
C PRO A 628 6.02 9.10 30.84
N GLY A 629 7.14 8.38 30.99
CA GLY A 629 8.43 8.73 30.39
C GLY A 629 8.40 8.81 28.87
N ILE A 630 7.57 8.02 28.18
CA ILE A 630 7.49 8.01 26.73
C ILE A 630 6.24 8.64 26.14
N LEU A 631 5.26 9.02 26.97
CA LEU A 631 4.18 9.85 26.48
C LEU A 631 4.75 11.21 26.06
N ASN A 632 4.33 11.66 24.89
CA ASN A 632 4.78 12.93 24.34
C ASN A 632 3.72 14.02 24.59
N ARG A 633 3.22 14.66 23.55
CA ARG A 633 2.15 15.65 23.65
C ARG A 633 0.82 15.08 24.19
N ASP A 634 0.63 13.79 24.04
CA ASP A 634 -0.53 13.03 24.50
C ASP A 634 -0.58 12.76 26.01
N ILE A 635 0.45 13.13 26.79
CA ILE A 635 0.45 12.95 28.24
C ILE A 635 -0.75 13.62 28.95
N THR A 636 -1.31 14.64 28.34
CA THR A 636 -2.46 15.38 28.90
C THR A 636 -3.82 14.84 28.41
N ARG A 637 -3.84 13.86 27.52
CA ARG A 637 -5.09 13.28 27.01
C ARG A 637 -5.79 12.45 28.07
N PRO A 638 -7.11 12.65 28.26
CA PRO A 638 -7.88 11.80 29.18
C PRO A 638 -7.82 10.33 28.78
N GLY A 639 -7.38 9.49 29.69
CA GLY A 639 -7.37 8.03 29.46
C GLY A 639 -6.01 7.41 29.23
N GLU A 640 -4.96 8.17 29.03
CA GLU A 640 -3.60 7.63 28.86
C GLU A 640 -3.13 6.86 30.12
N GLU A 641 -3.63 7.23 31.27
CA GLU A 641 -3.39 6.58 32.56
C GLU A 641 -4.26 5.32 32.83
N ARG A 642 -5.06 4.87 31.87
CA ARG A 642 -5.92 3.69 32.02
C ARG A 642 -5.14 2.41 31.76
N VAL A 643 -5.63 1.31 32.33
CA VAL A 643 -5.19 -0.01 31.93
C VAL A 643 -5.63 -0.25 30.48
N TRP A 644 -4.69 -0.65 29.64
CA TRP A 644 -4.97 -0.94 28.24
C TRP A 644 -5.84 -2.19 28.09
N SER A 645 -6.67 -2.18 27.06
CA SER A 645 -7.54 -3.30 26.72
C SER A 645 -6.75 -4.59 26.47
N PRO A 646 -7.22 -5.75 26.88
CA PRO A 646 -6.64 -7.04 26.51
C PRO A 646 -6.95 -7.46 25.06
N SER A 647 -7.77 -6.70 24.33
CA SER A 647 -8.28 -7.08 23.00
C SER A 647 -7.20 -7.35 21.97
N ASP A 648 -6.17 -6.51 21.88
CA ASP A 648 -5.11 -6.70 20.88
C ASP A 648 -4.25 -7.94 21.15
N PRO A 649 -3.72 -8.18 22.37
CA PRO A 649 -3.02 -9.43 22.64
C PRO A 649 -3.93 -10.67 22.56
N GLU A 650 -5.24 -10.59 22.86
CA GLU A 650 -6.20 -11.69 22.62
C GLU A 650 -6.31 -12.03 21.13
N LYS A 651 -6.38 -11.02 20.26
CA LYS A 651 -6.38 -11.23 18.81
C LYS A 651 -5.07 -11.85 18.32
N LEU A 652 -3.92 -11.34 18.78
CA LEU A 652 -2.61 -11.88 18.42
C LEU A 652 -2.45 -13.35 18.85
N ARG A 653 -2.87 -13.67 20.06
CA ARG A 653 -2.85 -15.03 20.60
C ARG A 653 -3.60 -16.02 19.71
N ASN A 654 -4.68 -15.60 19.03
CA ASN A 654 -5.48 -16.44 18.16
C ASN A 654 -4.93 -16.60 16.74
N LEU A 655 -3.86 -15.89 16.38
CA LEU A 655 -3.28 -15.95 15.03
C LEU A 655 -2.22 -17.03 14.86
N THR A 656 -1.48 -17.35 15.91
CA THR A 656 -0.35 -18.27 15.89
C THR A 656 -0.01 -18.78 17.28
N ASP A 657 0.70 -19.90 17.38
CA ASP A 657 1.24 -20.44 18.63
C ASP A 657 2.50 -19.73 19.12
N TYR A 658 3.01 -18.76 18.36
CA TYR A 658 4.25 -18.07 18.70
C TYR A 658 4.09 -17.16 19.91
N ARG A 659 4.94 -17.34 20.91
CA ARG A 659 5.01 -16.58 22.18
C ARG A 659 3.68 -16.50 22.93
N GLN A 660 2.81 -17.53 22.82
CA GLN A 660 1.48 -17.55 23.44
C GLN A 660 1.52 -17.32 24.95
N ALA A 661 2.48 -17.94 25.66
CA ALA A 661 2.56 -17.80 27.12
C ALA A 661 2.81 -16.34 27.55
N GLU A 662 3.58 -15.59 26.79
CA GLU A 662 3.83 -14.17 27.07
C GLU A 662 2.59 -13.32 26.76
N LEU A 663 1.89 -13.61 25.65
CA LEU A 663 0.61 -12.96 25.34
C LEU A 663 -0.44 -13.26 26.40
N ASP A 664 -0.56 -14.51 26.85
CA ASP A 664 -1.49 -14.92 27.91
C ASP A 664 -1.19 -14.20 29.24
N ASN A 665 0.09 -14.02 29.59
CA ASN A 665 0.48 -13.25 30.76
C ASN A 665 0.07 -11.76 30.65
N ILE A 666 0.29 -11.12 29.50
CA ILE A 666 -0.14 -9.74 29.26
C ILE A 666 -1.67 -9.60 29.32
N ILE A 667 -2.41 -10.55 28.74
CA ILE A 667 -3.87 -10.58 28.80
C ILE A 667 -4.34 -10.66 30.26
N CYS A 668 -3.76 -11.59 31.02
CA CYS A 668 -4.05 -11.82 32.43
C CYS A 668 -3.78 -10.57 33.28
N LEU A 669 -2.60 -9.97 33.14
CA LEU A 669 -2.23 -8.73 33.81
C LEU A 669 -3.21 -7.59 33.50
N ARG A 670 -3.61 -7.42 32.23
CA ARG A 670 -4.58 -6.37 31.83
C ARG A 670 -5.99 -6.62 32.34
N LYS A 671 -6.37 -7.87 32.56
CA LYS A 671 -7.64 -8.23 33.19
C LYS A 671 -7.63 -8.02 34.71
N GLY A 672 -6.47 -7.75 35.30
CA GLY A 672 -6.33 -7.53 36.74
C GLY A 672 -6.36 -8.81 37.57
N ASP A 673 -6.06 -9.95 36.95
CA ASP A 673 -5.99 -11.24 37.63
C ASP A 673 -4.75 -11.29 38.52
N SER A 674 -4.94 -11.49 39.81
CA SER A 674 -3.88 -11.52 40.83
C SER A 674 -2.97 -12.75 40.74
N SER A 675 -3.37 -13.79 39.98
CA SER A 675 -2.54 -14.97 39.76
C SER A 675 -1.33 -14.73 38.88
N CYS A 676 -1.36 -13.67 38.05
CA CYS A 676 -0.29 -13.34 37.13
C CYS A 676 0.69 -12.33 37.73
N ARG A 677 1.95 -12.45 37.35
CA ARG A 677 3.01 -11.59 37.83
C ARG A 677 3.71 -10.89 36.67
N PRO A 678 4.07 -9.60 36.83
CA PRO A 678 4.96 -8.93 35.89
C PRO A 678 6.30 -9.62 35.79
N GLY A 679 6.83 -9.74 34.57
CA GLY A 679 8.18 -10.26 34.33
C GLY A 679 9.26 -9.30 34.77
N SER A 680 10.51 -9.80 34.91
CA SER A 680 11.69 -9.00 35.21
C SER A 680 12.50 -8.80 33.94
N PHE A 681 12.89 -7.57 33.64
CA PHE A 681 13.76 -7.24 32.51
C PHE A 681 14.44 -5.89 32.68
N ALA A 682 15.53 -5.70 31.93
CA ALA A 682 16.16 -4.42 31.67
C ALA A 682 16.33 -4.27 30.16
N LYS A 683 15.95 -3.14 29.58
CA LYS A 683 16.05 -2.93 28.14
C LYS A 683 16.40 -1.49 27.80
N PHE A 684 17.37 -1.32 26.88
CA PHE A 684 17.73 -0.05 26.30
C PHE A 684 17.19 0.08 24.88
N PHE A 685 16.33 1.04 24.68
CA PHE A 685 15.84 1.47 23.38
C PHE A 685 16.81 2.52 22.83
N TRP A 686 17.86 2.03 22.21
CA TRP A 686 19.04 2.83 21.84
C TRP A 686 18.80 3.78 20.65
N ARG A 687 17.73 3.56 19.89
CA ARG A 687 17.31 4.48 18.82
C ARG A 687 16.58 5.73 19.33
N THR A 688 16.05 5.66 20.53
CA THR A 688 15.25 6.70 21.15
C THR A 688 15.78 7.14 22.51
N ASP A 689 16.98 6.74 22.86
CA ASP A 689 17.68 7.09 24.11
C ASP A 689 16.80 6.86 25.36
N HIS A 690 16.08 5.73 25.40
CA HIS A 690 15.14 5.40 26.47
C HIS A 690 15.50 4.06 27.11
N PHE A 691 15.63 4.03 28.43
CA PHE A 691 15.92 2.83 29.19
C PHE A 691 14.74 2.47 30.10
N VAL A 692 14.41 1.19 30.17
CA VAL A 692 13.36 0.66 31.04
C VAL A 692 13.88 -0.49 31.87
N PHE A 693 13.40 -0.54 33.12
CA PHE A 693 13.73 -1.59 34.06
C PHE A 693 12.48 -2.00 34.83
N GLN A 694 12.20 -3.29 34.85
CA GLN A 694 11.06 -3.84 35.55
C GLN A 694 11.43 -5.00 36.45
N ARG A 695 10.81 -5.02 37.62
CA ARG A 695 10.74 -6.14 38.55
C ARG A 695 9.27 -6.36 38.90
N PRO A 696 8.91 -7.51 39.52
CA PRO A 696 7.53 -7.76 39.96
C PRO A 696 6.97 -6.66 40.87
N ASP A 697 7.83 -5.99 41.63
CA ASP A 697 7.45 -5.04 42.65
C ASP A 697 7.56 -3.56 42.21
N PHE A 698 8.26 -3.26 41.12
CA PHE A 698 8.34 -1.90 40.60
C PHE A 698 8.78 -1.87 39.12
N TYR A 699 8.41 -0.78 38.47
CA TYR A 699 8.83 -0.38 37.16
C TYR A 699 9.48 0.99 37.22
N THR A 700 10.57 1.18 36.47
CA THR A 700 11.20 2.50 36.34
C THR A 700 11.74 2.67 34.92
N SER A 701 11.72 3.93 34.46
CA SER A 701 12.23 4.29 33.14
C SER A 701 13.13 5.53 33.23
N VAL A 702 14.05 5.64 32.30
CA VAL A 702 14.90 6.82 32.14
C VAL A 702 14.75 7.34 30.71
N ARG A 703 14.21 8.53 30.56
CA ARG A 703 14.15 9.22 29.28
C ARG A 703 15.31 10.20 29.14
N MET A 704 16.00 10.08 28.02
CA MET A 704 17.17 10.89 27.68
C MET A 704 17.05 11.37 26.23
N TYR A 705 17.97 12.18 25.79
CA TYR A 705 18.13 12.56 24.39
C TYR A 705 19.57 13.03 24.14
N SER A 706 19.98 13.01 22.89
CA SER A 706 21.32 13.33 22.44
C SER A 706 21.30 14.10 21.11
N THR A 707 22.47 14.33 20.51
CA THR A 707 22.55 14.90 19.15
C THR A 707 21.83 14.05 18.09
N ARG A 708 21.40 12.81 18.42
CA ARG A 708 20.68 11.89 17.52
C ARG A 708 19.17 12.11 17.48
N ASN A 709 18.59 12.78 18.47
CA ASN A 709 17.14 12.95 18.59
C ASN A 709 16.77 14.25 19.31
N ALA A 710 15.53 14.67 19.16
CA ALA A 710 14.98 15.80 19.91
C ALA A 710 14.56 15.37 21.32
N ASN A 711 14.53 16.34 22.24
CA ASN A 711 14.09 16.13 23.62
C ASN A 711 12.63 15.68 23.70
N MET A 712 11.78 16.14 22.77
CA MET A 712 10.33 15.97 22.80
C MET A 712 9.74 16.08 21.41
N GLU A 713 8.54 15.52 21.23
CA GLU A 713 7.69 15.78 20.06
C GLU A 713 7.27 17.26 20.02
N GLU A 714 7.26 17.82 18.82
CA GLU A 714 6.72 19.15 18.58
C GLU A 714 5.24 19.24 19.03
N PRO A 715 4.82 20.30 19.71
CA PRO A 715 3.43 20.46 20.11
C PRO A 715 2.51 20.64 18.91
N TYR A 716 1.33 20.02 18.98
CA TYR A 716 0.29 20.11 17.96
C TYR A 716 -1.10 20.11 18.58
N ASN A 717 -2.05 20.77 17.95
CA ASN A 717 -3.46 20.77 18.34
C ASN A 717 -3.68 21.22 19.81
N GLY A 718 -2.89 22.14 20.32
CA GLY A 718 -2.97 22.61 21.70
C GLY A 718 -2.43 21.62 22.73
N GLU A 719 -1.76 20.55 22.32
CA GLU A 719 -1.22 19.53 23.21
C GLU A 719 0.31 19.66 23.34
N GLY A 720 0.84 19.30 24.49
CA GLY A 720 2.28 19.23 24.74
C GLY A 720 2.95 20.57 25.04
N LEU A 721 2.18 21.61 25.37
CA LEU A 721 2.64 23.00 25.51
C LEU A 721 3.60 23.25 26.67
N MET A 722 3.75 22.28 27.61
CA MET A 722 4.61 22.38 28.78
C MET A 722 5.78 21.38 28.79
N ASN A 723 6.04 20.73 27.68
CA ASN A 723 6.94 19.57 27.62
C ASN A 723 8.45 19.90 27.52
N HIS A 724 8.90 21.13 27.76
CA HIS A 724 10.27 21.58 27.53
C HIS A 724 11.36 20.71 28.14
N PHE A 725 11.18 20.26 29.38
CA PHE A 725 12.22 19.60 30.19
C PHE A 725 12.00 18.08 30.38
N ARG A 726 10.98 17.51 29.73
CA ARG A 726 10.63 16.10 29.92
C ARG A 726 11.63 15.07 29.35
N GLY A 727 12.62 15.53 28.59
CA GLY A 727 13.73 14.71 28.10
C GLY A 727 14.99 14.74 29.00
N ASP A 728 15.06 15.61 29.99
CA ASP A 728 16.28 16.03 30.70
C ASP A 728 16.78 14.99 31.73
N GLY A 729 16.84 13.70 31.32
CA GLY A 729 17.17 12.61 32.22
C GLY A 729 16.04 12.31 33.18
N THR A 730 14.81 12.40 32.69
CA THR A 730 13.59 12.12 33.47
C THR A 730 13.55 10.65 33.88
N ASN A 731 13.23 10.40 35.16
CA ASN A 731 13.20 9.06 35.73
C ASN A 731 11.92 8.84 36.54
N TYR A 732 10.96 8.16 35.94
CA TYR A 732 9.70 7.79 36.58
C TYR A 732 9.84 6.47 37.34
N LEU A 733 9.20 6.38 38.49
CA LEU A 733 9.12 5.17 39.31
C LEU A 733 7.67 4.82 39.60
N SER A 734 7.26 3.62 39.24
CA SER A 734 5.90 3.12 39.49
C SER A 734 5.95 1.80 40.25
N VAL A 735 5.19 1.72 41.31
CA VAL A 735 4.95 0.50 42.12
C VAL A 735 3.58 -0.10 41.80
N ARG A 736 2.57 0.72 41.65
CA ARG A 736 1.20 0.34 41.34
C ARG A 736 0.78 0.68 39.91
N GLY A 737 1.38 1.73 39.31
CA GLY A 737 1.08 2.25 37.98
C GLY A 737 0.08 3.41 37.96
N ASP A 738 -0.42 3.84 39.11
CA ASP A 738 -1.34 4.98 39.24
C ASP A 738 -0.71 6.23 39.90
N GLU A 739 0.58 6.21 40.16
CA GLU A 739 1.33 7.25 40.85
C GLU A 739 1.24 8.63 40.14
N TYR A 740 1.13 8.61 38.83
CA TYR A 740 1.09 9.83 38.00
C TYR A 740 -0.28 10.10 37.39
N LYS A 741 -1.32 9.37 37.86
CA LYS A 741 -2.68 9.47 37.33
C LYS A 741 -3.30 10.84 37.66
N ARG A 742 -3.84 11.52 36.64
CA ARG A 742 -4.51 12.83 36.75
C ARG A 742 -3.65 13.92 37.40
N LEU A 743 -2.36 13.81 37.34
CA LEU A 743 -1.43 14.74 37.96
C LEU A 743 -1.20 15.98 37.08
N THR A 744 -1.33 15.88 35.77
CA THR A 744 -0.97 16.90 34.79
C THR A 744 -1.61 18.28 35.01
N PRO A 745 -2.86 18.44 35.48
CA PRO A 745 -3.44 19.75 35.71
C PRO A 745 -2.77 20.55 36.87
N VAL A 746 -2.08 19.85 37.78
CA VAL A 746 -1.42 20.46 38.95
C VAL A 746 0.11 20.23 38.94
N TYR A 747 0.60 19.75 37.83
CA TYR A 747 2.00 19.36 37.70
C TYR A 747 2.92 20.57 37.61
N ASP A 748 3.98 20.59 38.42
CA ASP A 748 5.07 21.56 38.29
C ASP A 748 6.01 21.08 37.17
N TRP A 749 5.87 21.68 36.00
CA TRP A 749 6.60 21.27 34.79
C TRP A 749 8.11 21.61 34.83
N MET A 750 8.60 22.27 35.89
CA MET A 750 10.02 22.47 36.19
C MET A 750 10.54 21.57 37.32
N LYS A 751 9.66 20.67 37.83
CA LYS A 751 10.02 19.70 38.88
C LYS A 751 9.70 18.28 38.43
N ILE A 752 10.19 17.90 37.28
CA ILE A 752 9.92 16.58 36.68
C ILE A 752 10.78 15.50 37.35
N PRO A 753 10.24 14.33 37.72
CA PRO A 753 10.98 13.28 38.39
C PRO A 753 12.30 12.93 37.69
N GLY A 754 13.41 12.88 38.44
CA GLY A 754 14.73 12.58 37.92
C GLY A 754 15.41 13.73 37.19
N ALA A 755 14.70 14.69 36.63
CA ALA A 755 15.28 15.78 35.85
C ALA A 755 16.03 16.79 36.70
N THR A 756 17.11 17.34 36.17
CA THR A 756 17.88 18.42 36.75
C THR A 756 17.59 19.69 35.96
N ILE A 757 16.90 20.66 36.56
CA ILE A 757 16.32 21.80 35.84
C ILE A 757 16.66 23.11 36.57
N VAL A 758 17.01 24.15 35.83
CA VAL A 758 17.09 25.53 36.32
C VAL A 758 15.68 26.02 36.59
N GLN A 759 15.41 26.52 37.78
CA GLN A 759 14.09 27.03 38.15
C GLN A 759 13.89 28.45 37.57
N LEU A 760 13.30 28.50 36.41
CA LEU A 760 13.06 29.74 35.68
C LEU A 760 11.85 30.49 36.30
N ASP A 761 11.87 31.80 36.23
CA ASP A 761 10.72 32.63 36.64
C ASP A 761 9.51 32.44 35.74
N LYS A 762 9.75 32.04 34.48
CA LYS A 762 8.74 31.74 33.47
C LYS A 762 9.23 30.64 32.53
N MET A 763 8.31 29.75 32.15
CA MET A 763 8.60 28.72 31.11
C MET A 763 8.98 29.40 29.80
N PRO A 764 9.90 28.81 29.03
CA PRO A 764 10.17 29.26 27.65
C PRO A 764 8.91 29.22 26.78
N GLY A 765 8.93 29.91 25.66
CA GLY A 765 7.77 29.97 24.75
C GLY A 765 7.44 28.62 24.11
N GLU A 766 6.23 28.50 23.60
CA GLU A 766 5.76 27.26 22.93
C GLU A 766 6.62 26.86 21.72
N ASN A 767 7.22 27.80 21.03
CA ASN A 767 8.17 27.56 19.93
C ASN A 767 9.55 27.04 20.39
N GLU A 768 9.77 26.98 21.70
CA GLU A 768 11.02 26.56 22.31
C GLU A 768 10.95 25.13 22.88
N ILE A 769 9.85 24.42 22.71
CA ILE A 769 9.63 23.10 23.34
C ILE A 769 10.55 22.04 22.74
N GLN A 770 10.52 21.88 21.41
CA GLN A 770 11.34 20.89 20.72
C GLN A 770 12.73 21.43 20.47
N LYS A 771 13.74 20.75 20.99
CA LYS A 771 15.16 21.06 20.79
C LYS A 771 15.96 19.78 20.59
N TRP A 772 16.94 19.81 19.73
CA TRP A 772 17.93 18.75 19.59
C TRP A 772 18.90 18.74 20.77
N GLY A 773 19.38 17.54 21.15
CA GLY A 773 20.42 17.41 22.16
C GLY A 773 21.73 18.07 21.76
N LEU A 774 22.50 18.52 22.75
CA LEU A 774 23.77 19.22 22.58
C LEU A 774 24.99 18.35 22.86
N THR A 775 24.77 17.12 23.32
CA THR A 775 25.79 16.15 23.65
C THR A 775 25.53 14.83 22.94
N ASP A 776 26.56 14.07 22.64
CA ASP A 776 26.47 12.81 21.91
C ASP A 776 26.47 11.58 22.83
N TYR A 777 26.84 11.71 24.11
CA TYR A 777 26.91 10.63 25.04
C TYR A 777 25.60 10.37 25.77
N VAL A 778 24.83 9.43 25.24
CA VAL A 778 23.80 8.67 25.93
C VAL A 778 24.06 7.20 25.64
N GLY A 779 24.12 6.39 26.66
CA GLY A 779 24.42 4.97 26.52
C GLY A 779 23.96 4.14 27.70
N ALA A 780 23.81 2.85 27.46
CA ALA A 780 23.50 1.88 28.48
C ALA A 780 24.18 0.56 28.18
N VAL A 781 24.45 -0.18 29.25
CA VAL A 781 24.88 -1.57 29.21
C VAL A 781 23.85 -2.40 29.97
N THR A 782 23.41 -3.49 29.37
CA THR A 782 22.46 -4.43 29.99
C THR A 782 22.68 -5.85 29.50
N ASP A 783 22.49 -6.82 30.40
CA ASP A 783 22.42 -8.26 30.10
C ASP A 783 20.94 -8.73 29.91
N GLY A 784 20.00 -7.79 29.85
CA GLY A 784 18.56 -8.07 29.80
C GLY A 784 17.90 -8.18 31.16
N THR A 785 18.70 -8.27 32.24
CA THR A 785 18.24 -8.39 33.64
C THR A 785 18.66 -7.20 34.49
N TYR A 786 19.91 -6.80 34.40
CA TYR A 786 20.49 -5.64 35.09
C TYR A 786 20.89 -4.58 34.10
N GLY A 787 21.24 -3.40 34.58
CA GLY A 787 21.62 -2.32 33.65
C GLY A 787 22.37 -1.19 34.32
N ALA A 788 23.19 -0.53 33.51
CA ALA A 788 23.81 0.75 33.86
C ALA A 788 23.59 1.73 32.70
N VAL A 789 23.23 2.95 33.04
CA VAL A 789 22.87 4.01 32.06
C VAL A 789 23.71 5.24 32.36
N GLY A 790 24.21 5.91 31.33
CA GLY A 790 24.94 7.16 31.44
C GLY A 790 24.43 8.23 30.48
N LEU A 791 24.43 9.44 30.97
CA LEU A 791 23.99 10.64 30.20
C LEU A 791 24.97 11.78 30.48
N ASP A 792 25.66 12.26 29.46
CA ASP A 792 26.26 13.58 29.44
C ASP A 792 25.23 14.61 28.98
N PHE A 793 24.79 15.44 29.90
CA PHE A 793 23.63 16.29 29.67
C PHE A 793 24.03 17.77 29.54
N LYS A 794 23.47 18.41 28.52
CA LYS A 794 23.51 19.87 28.40
C LYS A 794 22.14 20.36 27.89
N SER A 795 21.47 21.15 28.74
CA SER A 795 20.15 21.68 28.40
C SER A 795 20.20 22.68 27.23
N PRO A 796 19.47 22.48 26.15
CA PRO A 796 19.39 23.45 25.07
C PRO A 796 18.57 24.72 25.44
N HIS A 797 17.79 24.66 26.53
CA HIS A 797 16.98 25.76 27.00
C HIS A 797 17.74 26.72 27.92
N THR A 798 18.62 26.17 28.77
CA THR A 798 19.22 26.93 29.84
C THR A 798 20.75 26.87 29.86
N GLY A 799 21.34 26.00 29.04
CA GLY A 799 22.79 25.75 29.06
C GLY A 799 23.29 25.04 30.32
N LEU A 800 22.40 24.58 31.21
CA LEU A 800 22.73 23.75 32.37
C LEU A 800 23.47 22.50 31.90
N ALA A 801 24.59 22.17 32.50
CA ALA A 801 25.32 20.92 32.24
C ALA A 801 25.31 20.03 33.48
N ALA A 802 25.26 18.71 33.26
CA ALA A 802 25.31 17.69 34.29
C ALA A 802 25.78 16.35 33.70
N LYS A 803 26.40 15.50 34.48
CA LYS A 803 26.65 14.09 34.19
C LYS A 803 25.76 13.25 35.09
N LYS A 804 25.00 12.35 34.53
CA LYS A 804 24.01 11.53 35.24
C LYS A 804 24.27 10.07 34.95
N ALA A 805 24.06 9.22 35.95
CA ALA A 805 24.12 7.77 35.78
C ALA A 805 23.09 7.07 36.66
N TRP A 806 22.62 5.91 36.18
CA TRP A 806 21.69 5.06 36.88
C TRP A 806 22.21 3.63 36.83
N PHE A 807 22.12 2.93 37.97
CA PHE A 807 22.54 1.54 38.11
C PHE A 807 21.39 0.73 38.66
N PHE A 808 20.99 -0.30 37.93
CA PHE A 808 19.79 -1.08 38.24
C PHE A 808 20.11 -2.47 38.73
N PHE A 809 19.60 -2.81 39.92
CA PHE A 809 19.77 -4.07 40.63
C PHE A 809 18.45 -4.74 40.93
N ASP A 810 18.41 -5.86 41.66
CA ASP A 810 17.19 -6.63 41.90
C ASP A 810 16.05 -5.82 42.52
N LYS A 811 16.28 -5.20 43.67
CA LYS A 811 15.24 -4.45 44.42
C LYS A 811 15.58 -2.95 44.59
N THR A 812 16.61 -2.51 43.95
CA THR A 812 17.17 -1.17 44.17
C THR A 812 17.74 -0.64 42.87
N TYR A 813 17.62 0.64 42.65
CA TYR A 813 18.47 1.32 41.69
C TYR A 813 19.10 2.56 42.30
N VAL A 814 20.26 2.95 41.79
CA VAL A 814 21.04 4.07 42.29
C VAL A 814 21.10 5.16 41.22
N CYS A 815 20.75 6.37 41.59
CA CYS A 815 20.88 7.56 40.74
C CYS A 815 22.05 8.41 41.20
N LEU A 816 22.96 8.73 40.29
CA LEU A 816 24.11 9.59 40.55
C LEU A 816 24.06 10.82 39.63
N GLY A 817 24.48 11.95 40.17
CA GLY A 817 24.69 13.19 39.41
C GLY A 817 25.95 13.89 39.81
N THR A 818 26.71 14.40 38.87
CA THR A 818 27.95 15.16 39.12
C THR A 818 28.13 16.25 38.05
N ASN A 819 29.07 17.15 38.29
CA ASN A 819 29.40 18.26 37.40
C ASN A 819 28.15 19.13 37.02
N ILE A 820 27.25 19.26 37.99
CA ILE A 820 26.05 20.11 37.80
C ILE A 820 26.52 21.57 37.84
N SER A 821 26.36 22.25 36.69
CA SER A 821 26.80 23.63 36.55
C SER A 821 25.85 24.44 35.67
N SER A 822 25.57 25.70 36.07
CA SER A 822 24.75 26.65 35.33
C SER A 822 25.41 28.01 35.32
N ARG A 823 25.26 28.73 34.23
CA ARG A 823 25.63 30.18 34.16
C ARG A 823 24.53 31.08 34.62
N MET A 824 23.32 30.54 34.81
CA MET A 824 22.16 31.29 35.29
C MET A 824 22.23 31.46 36.82
N LYS A 825 21.68 32.56 37.34
CA LYS A 825 21.62 32.82 38.80
C LYS A 825 20.51 32.08 39.52
N ASN A 826 19.59 31.52 38.75
CA ASN A 826 18.42 30.78 39.27
C ASN A 826 18.86 29.47 39.95
N GLN A 827 18.09 29.05 40.93
CA GLN A 827 18.30 27.82 41.63
C GLN A 827 18.26 26.63 40.65
N VAL A 828 19.12 25.63 40.86
CA VAL A 828 19.11 24.38 40.13
C VAL A 828 18.58 23.28 41.03
N LEU A 829 17.57 22.56 40.62
CA LEU A 829 17.00 21.44 41.36
C LEU A 829 17.08 20.16 40.57
N THR A 830 17.40 19.07 41.28
CA THR A 830 17.13 17.68 40.78
C THR A 830 15.93 17.19 41.56
N THR A 831 14.84 16.96 40.89
CA THR A 831 13.60 16.47 41.50
C THR A 831 13.67 14.96 41.70
N VAL A 832 13.51 14.52 42.94
CA VAL A 832 13.50 13.09 43.26
C VAL A 832 12.24 12.44 42.71
N ASN A 833 11.09 12.99 43.05
CA ASN A 833 9.79 12.55 42.50
C ASN A 833 8.72 13.65 42.63
N GLN A 834 7.71 13.58 41.77
CA GLN A 834 6.49 14.36 41.86
C GLN A 834 5.36 13.44 41.44
N CYS A 835 4.61 12.90 42.40
CA CYS A 835 3.57 11.90 42.19
C CYS A 835 2.41 12.08 43.18
N LEU A 836 1.33 11.35 42.95
CA LEU A 836 0.21 11.30 43.91
C LEU A 836 0.69 10.70 45.24
N LEU A 837 0.49 11.45 46.29
CA LEU A 837 0.73 11.00 47.66
C LEU A 837 -0.47 10.13 48.09
N ASN A 838 -0.29 8.81 48.07
CA ASN A 838 -1.33 7.87 48.50
C ASN A 838 -0.94 7.27 49.85
N LEU A 839 -0.59 8.15 50.81
CA LEU A 839 -0.27 7.80 52.17
C LEU A 839 -1.52 8.00 53.06
N SER A 840 -1.90 6.97 53.80
CA SER A 840 -2.61 7.19 55.07
C SER A 840 -1.71 8.04 55.94
N LEU A 841 -2.24 9.17 56.46
CA LEU A 841 -1.51 10.16 57.34
C LEU A 841 -0.92 9.57 58.62
N ILE A 842 -0.79 8.27 58.77
CA ILE A 842 -0.41 7.57 59.99
C ILE A 842 1.03 7.06 59.96
N HIS A 843 1.79 7.26 58.93
CA HIS A 843 3.16 6.81 58.80
C HIS A 843 4.13 7.93 58.35
N ILE A 844 4.25 8.97 59.15
CA ILE A 844 5.41 9.86 59.18
C ILE A 844 6.15 9.59 60.49
#